data_8f228d7aa79a506384227e1a6706ae14
#
_entry.id   8f228d7aa79a506384227e1a6706ae14
#
_cell.length_a   1.000
_cell.length_b   1.000
_cell.length_c   1.000
_cell.angle_alpha   90.00
_cell.angle_beta   90.00
_cell.angle_gamma   90.00
#
_symmetry.space_group_name_H-M   'P 1'
#
loop_
_entity.id
_entity.type
_entity.pdbx_description
1 polymer ?
#
loop_
_entity_poly.entity_id
_entity_poly.type
_entity_poly.pdbx_seq_one_letter_code
_entity_poly.pdbx_strand_id
1 'polypeptide(L)'
;MKSNILYKFIIGAAVMTTSLTSCNYLDVVPVEQATLDDAYKKPELTLAYLYSCYSGLKKWNPVDYYNEDVASTDEYVLPPNWNGDAYNIQTNQRSSATGGGWTWRYCGYDPIRTCHLFLEIVDKAPNLTDEQRTTWRAEAEFLIGYYHFMVLRKYGPCPIMDHAYPSDVTGDDMPGRSHYDAVTKFITDQIDKAMPNLPDRWTGGDWGRVDKVVAKAIKARVLLYAASPQWNGNKLYESGRLKWENSRWETPGYGKQLVSPVYSEQKWIDARDACKEALDFALRQNLELYQESNFDELKNVDASQKDFMKYVFRMRYALLSRANATGKCQEVVWGLADQSSIVNGCLPRRMFKKTDNTWQDGWSGVSPTLEAIKQFYTKDGYPITDESRFYPQDEWYDIAGQNIINSEPSYSGELNANEIIKLNTHREPRFYAWMAFSGGEYGTKLVKNAPIILKMRDSEAQGYNPSISSRDYCRTGFLCQKWVHPGLAYSENGSDNNGSLTAPRPIIRMAELYLNLSECYAALGEEDNFLGAINPVRTRAGINALKASDVTKGKDDMTEWVRRERFIEFYGEGIRFYDMRRWLKGKEIMGKGLHGLNMVGYVGPTFTQFNQETVMPEYTEVSWDDRLYLMPLYYEEADKSENLIQAPGY
;
A
#
# COMPACT_ATOMS: atom_id res chain seq x y z
N MET A 1 33.97 -70.40 -40.13
CA MET A 1 33.19 -69.20 -40.45
C MET A 1 31.67 -69.35 -40.29
N LYS A 2 31.16 -70.37 -39.55
CA LYS A 2 29.66 -70.52 -39.35
C LYS A 2 29.20 -70.27 -37.88
N SER A 3 30.13 -70.06 -36.97
CA SER A 3 29.78 -69.84 -35.54
C SER A 3 29.47 -68.38 -35.20
N ASN A 4 30.05 -67.41 -35.95
CA ASN A 4 29.86 -65.98 -35.62
C ASN A 4 28.57 -65.33 -36.13
N ILE A 5 27.81 -66.01 -37.00
CA ILE A 5 26.55 -65.53 -37.52
C ILE A 5 25.37 -65.83 -36.53
N LEU A 6 25.47 -66.99 -35.86
CA LEU A 6 24.44 -67.38 -34.89
C LEU A 6 24.45 -66.53 -33.63
N TYR A 7 25.67 -66.10 -33.20
CA TYR A 7 25.82 -65.21 -32.02
C TYR A 7 25.30 -63.77 -32.28
N LYS A 8 25.45 -63.28 -33.52
CA LYS A 8 24.93 -61.96 -33.88
C LYS A 8 23.39 -61.96 -34.02
N PHE A 9 22.77 -63.08 -34.38
CA PHE A 9 21.31 -63.20 -34.42
C PHE A 9 20.69 -63.35 -33.04
N ILE A 10 21.36 -64.03 -32.11
CA ILE A 10 20.87 -64.18 -30.72
C ILE A 10 21.00 -62.87 -29.97
N ILE A 11 22.04 -62.05 -30.18
CA ILE A 11 22.18 -60.72 -29.57
C ILE A 11 21.20 -59.72 -30.20
N GLY A 12 20.90 -59.83 -31.51
CA GLY A 12 19.89 -59.01 -32.18
C GLY A 12 18.46 -59.32 -31.72
N ALA A 13 18.12 -60.57 -31.45
CA ALA A 13 16.84 -61.01 -30.94
C ALA A 13 16.65 -60.65 -29.45
N ALA A 14 17.71 -60.71 -28.64
CA ALA A 14 17.68 -60.30 -27.22
C ALA A 14 17.52 -58.79 -27.03
N VAL A 15 18.05 -57.94 -27.97
CA VAL A 15 17.88 -56.48 -27.94
C VAL A 15 16.50 -56.07 -28.46
N MET A 16 15.85 -56.84 -29.34
CA MET A 16 14.47 -56.55 -29.79
C MET A 16 13.36 -57.01 -28.82
N THR A 17 13.64 -57.94 -27.91
CA THR A 17 12.66 -58.38 -26.91
C THR A 17 12.66 -57.50 -25.63
N THR A 18 13.69 -56.70 -25.41
CA THR A 18 13.72 -55.73 -24.27
C THR A 18 13.12 -54.37 -24.60
N SER A 19 12.73 -54.11 -25.87
CA SER A 19 12.12 -52.86 -26.29
C SER A 19 10.57 -52.86 -26.31
N LEU A 20 9.93 -53.95 -25.90
CA LEU A 20 8.45 -54.07 -25.88
C LEU A 20 7.81 -54.04 -24.48
N THR A 21 8.63 -53.81 -23.41
CA THR A 21 8.09 -53.63 -22.05
C THR A 21 8.24 -52.21 -21.54
N SER A 22 8.44 -51.23 -22.43
CA SER A 22 8.68 -49.82 -22.06
C SER A 22 7.43 -48.93 -22.13
N CYS A 23 6.25 -49.50 -22.21
CA CYS A 23 5.02 -48.68 -22.29
C CYS A 23 4.33 -48.37 -20.94
N ASN A 24 4.77 -48.98 -19.82
CA ASN A 24 4.18 -48.69 -18.50
C ASN A 24 5.04 -47.81 -17.59
N TYR A 25 6.20 -47.33 -18.07
CA TYR A 25 7.07 -46.45 -17.25
C TYR A 25 6.68 -44.98 -17.35
N LEU A 26 5.87 -44.59 -18.32
CA LEU A 26 5.38 -43.22 -18.49
C LEU A 26 4.07 -42.93 -17.76
N ASP A 27 3.39 -43.97 -17.24
CA ASP A 27 2.16 -43.85 -16.44
C ASP A 27 2.43 -43.87 -14.91
N VAL A 28 3.66 -43.92 -14.48
CA VAL A 28 3.98 -43.75 -13.08
C VAL A 28 3.97 -42.23 -12.81
N VAL A 29 2.83 -41.72 -12.43
CA VAL A 29 2.76 -40.39 -11.75
C VAL A 29 3.74 -40.50 -10.60
N PRO A 30 4.76 -39.60 -10.54
CA PRO A 30 5.69 -39.58 -9.41
C PRO A 30 4.91 -39.56 -8.11
N VAL A 31 5.15 -40.48 -7.21
CA VAL A 31 4.48 -40.63 -5.91
C VAL A 31 4.59 -39.35 -5.04
N GLU A 32 5.34 -38.36 -5.48
CA GLU A 32 5.59 -37.09 -4.80
C GLU A 32 4.81 -35.87 -5.35
N GLN A 33 4.05 -35.99 -6.44
CA GLN A 33 3.18 -34.93 -6.88
C GLN A 33 1.82 -35.07 -6.22
N ALA A 34 1.57 -34.28 -5.18
CA ALA A 34 0.26 -34.19 -4.56
C ALA A 34 -0.79 -33.79 -5.60
N THR A 35 -1.82 -34.60 -5.77
CA THR A 35 -2.96 -34.33 -6.63
C THR A 35 -3.99 -33.46 -5.89
N LEU A 36 -4.92 -32.86 -6.63
CA LEU A 36 -6.03 -32.14 -6.02
C LEU A 36 -6.82 -33.03 -5.05
N ASP A 37 -6.92 -34.32 -5.37
CA ASP A 37 -7.56 -35.34 -4.52
C ASP A 37 -6.83 -35.60 -3.20
N ASP A 38 -5.55 -35.34 -3.13
CA ASP A 38 -4.79 -35.45 -1.88
C ASP A 38 -5.10 -34.30 -0.90
N ALA A 39 -5.52 -33.15 -1.43
CA ALA A 39 -5.76 -31.94 -0.65
C ALA A 39 -6.93 -32.07 0.36
N TYR A 40 -7.87 -33.01 0.17
CA TYR A 40 -8.99 -33.19 1.09
C TYR A 40 -8.94 -34.49 1.91
N LYS A 41 -7.89 -35.32 1.76
CA LYS A 41 -7.76 -36.58 2.48
C LYS A 41 -7.52 -36.40 3.99
N LYS A 42 -6.93 -35.29 4.40
CA LYS A 42 -6.61 -34.95 5.80
C LYS A 42 -6.94 -33.48 6.09
N PRO A 43 -7.44 -33.15 7.31
CA PRO A 43 -7.76 -31.77 7.67
C PRO A 43 -6.58 -30.81 7.50
N GLU A 44 -5.35 -31.24 7.81
CA GLU A 44 -4.15 -30.41 7.70
C GLU A 44 -3.84 -30.04 6.25
N LEU A 45 -4.08 -30.93 5.30
CA LEU A 45 -3.89 -30.68 3.87
C LEU A 45 -4.98 -29.74 3.34
N THR A 46 -6.22 -29.89 3.80
CA THR A 46 -7.33 -28.99 3.46
C THR A 46 -7.05 -27.58 4.02
N LEU A 47 -6.54 -27.48 5.24
CA LEU A 47 -6.11 -26.18 5.83
C LEU A 47 -4.95 -25.57 5.05
N ALA A 48 -3.96 -26.36 4.65
CA ALA A 48 -2.85 -25.89 3.83
C ALA A 48 -3.33 -25.36 2.46
N TYR A 49 -4.36 -26.00 1.88
CA TYR A 49 -4.98 -25.49 0.66
C TYR A 49 -5.75 -24.18 0.90
N LEU A 50 -6.49 -24.04 2.02
CA LEU A 50 -7.07 -22.75 2.42
C LEU A 50 -6.00 -21.66 2.51
N TYR A 51 -4.83 -21.94 3.10
CA TYR A 51 -3.74 -20.98 3.15
C TYR A 51 -3.20 -20.60 1.78
N SER A 52 -3.31 -21.49 0.77
CA SER A 52 -2.99 -21.11 -0.60
C SER A 52 -3.96 -20.07 -1.18
N CYS A 53 -5.21 -20.03 -0.72
CA CYS A 53 -6.18 -18.99 -1.08
C CYS A 53 -5.72 -17.59 -0.64
N TYR A 54 -4.90 -17.48 0.41
CA TYR A 54 -4.32 -16.22 0.87
C TYR A 54 -3.06 -15.78 0.08
N SER A 55 -2.61 -16.55 -0.89
CA SER A 55 -1.35 -16.28 -1.63
C SER A 55 -1.34 -14.94 -2.35
N GLY A 56 -2.51 -14.45 -2.80
CA GLY A 56 -2.66 -13.15 -3.43
C GLY A 56 -2.32 -11.97 -2.51
N LEU A 57 -2.53 -12.11 -1.19
CA LEU A 57 -2.19 -11.09 -0.19
C LEU A 57 -0.68 -10.92 -0.08
N LYS A 58 0.09 -12.00 -0.10
CA LYS A 58 1.57 -11.96 -0.02
C LYS A 58 2.20 -11.33 -1.25
N LYS A 59 1.55 -11.46 -2.41
CA LYS A 59 2.03 -10.88 -3.66
C LYS A 59 1.76 -9.38 -3.74
N TRP A 60 0.75 -8.90 -3.05
CA TRP A 60 0.43 -7.48 -2.96
C TRP A 60 0.86 -6.94 -1.59
N ASN A 61 1.98 -6.25 -1.54
CA ASN A 61 2.46 -5.57 -0.34
C ASN A 61 2.21 -4.06 -0.47
N PRO A 62 1.28 -3.48 0.30
CA PRO A 62 0.90 -2.07 0.16
C PRO A 62 2.00 -1.08 0.56
N VAL A 63 3.05 -1.56 1.20
CA VAL A 63 4.18 -0.73 1.66
C VAL A 63 5.48 -1.06 0.93
N ASP A 64 5.40 -1.87 -0.11
CA ASP A 64 6.56 -2.19 -0.94
C ASP A 64 6.78 -1.09 -1.98
N TYR A 65 7.88 -0.36 -1.87
CA TYR A 65 8.23 0.69 -2.83
C TYR A 65 8.48 0.18 -4.26
N TYR A 66 8.63 -1.13 -4.46
CA TYR A 66 8.61 -1.74 -5.80
C TYR A 66 7.19 -1.90 -6.34
N ASN A 67 6.16 -1.74 -5.51
CA ASN A 67 4.78 -1.75 -5.97
C ASN A 67 4.47 -0.43 -6.70
N GLU A 68 4.02 -0.51 -7.95
CA GLU A 68 3.69 0.67 -8.75
C GLU A 68 2.61 1.55 -8.10
N ASP A 69 1.65 0.95 -7.39
CA ASP A 69 0.55 1.67 -6.73
C ASP A 69 1.04 2.56 -5.57
N VAL A 70 2.16 2.18 -4.94
CA VAL A 70 2.75 2.96 -3.85
C VAL A 70 3.65 4.06 -4.38
N ALA A 71 4.45 3.74 -5.42
CA ALA A 71 5.56 4.59 -5.88
C ALA A 71 5.18 5.57 -7.01
N SER A 72 3.90 5.62 -7.45
CA SER A 72 3.48 6.43 -8.59
C SER A 72 2.53 7.57 -8.23
N THR A 73 2.80 8.24 -7.13
CA THR A 73 1.99 9.37 -6.61
C THR A 73 2.87 10.60 -6.35
N ASP A 74 2.28 11.62 -5.74
CA ASP A 74 2.97 12.82 -5.24
C ASP A 74 3.64 12.63 -3.87
N GLU A 75 3.64 11.42 -3.31
CA GLU A 75 4.18 11.17 -1.97
C GLU A 75 5.71 11.13 -1.97
N TYR A 76 6.31 10.43 -2.91
CA TYR A 76 7.78 10.33 -3.03
C TYR A 76 8.19 9.91 -4.44
N VAL A 77 9.46 10.09 -4.74
CA VAL A 77 10.10 9.62 -5.96
C VAL A 77 11.15 8.56 -5.64
N LEU A 78 11.39 7.69 -6.62
CA LEU A 78 12.41 6.64 -6.58
C LEU A 78 13.46 6.91 -7.67
N PRO A 79 14.63 6.26 -7.60
CA PRO A 79 15.46 6.08 -8.79
C PRO A 79 14.63 5.45 -9.92
N PRO A 80 14.56 6.05 -11.13
CA PRO A 80 13.68 5.56 -12.20
C PRO A 80 13.87 4.08 -12.53
N ASN A 81 15.10 3.58 -12.43
CA ASN A 81 15.43 2.17 -12.70
C ASN A 81 15.02 1.20 -11.57
N TRP A 82 14.53 1.68 -10.43
CA TRP A 82 14.04 0.81 -9.37
C TRP A 82 12.65 0.28 -9.65
N ASN A 83 11.79 1.14 -10.22
CA ASN A 83 10.43 0.79 -10.56
C ASN A 83 10.00 1.51 -11.84
N GLY A 84 10.29 0.91 -13.00
CA GLY A 84 9.95 1.46 -14.29
C GLY A 84 8.44 1.63 -14.50
N ASP A 85 7.63 0.76 -13.91
CA ASP A 85 6.16 0.87 -14.01
C ASP A 85 5.63 2.10 -13.27
N ALA A 86 6.12 2.37 -12.07
CA ALA A 86 5.77 3.57 -11.31
C ALA A 86 6.23 4.84 -12.05
N TYR A 87 7.46 4.85 -12.54
CA TYR A 87 8.01 5.94 -13.34
C TYR A 87 7.17 6.21 -14.60
N ASN A 88 6.80 5.18 -15.34
CA ASN A 88 5.96 5.30 -16.55
C ASN A 88 4.55 5.86 -16.22
N ILE A 89 4.01 5.57 -15.03
CA ILE A 89 2.74 6.15 -14.59
C ILE A 89 2.92 7.65 -14.30
N GLN A 90 3.95 8.04 -13.54
CA GLN A 90 4.22 9.43 -13.18
C GLN A 90 4.53 10.31 -14.40
N THR A 91 5.22 9.76 -15.39
CA THR A 91 5.60 10.47 -16.63
C THR A 91 4.61 10.30 -17.79
N ASN A 92 3.42 9.75 -17.51
CA ASN A 92 2.37 9.49 -18.52
C ASN A 92 2.82 8.57 -19.68
N GLN A 93 3.80 7.70 -19.45
CA GLN A 93 4.32 6.75 -20.45
C GLN A 93 3.71 5.34 -20.30
N ARG A 94 2.79 5.16 -19.33
CA ARG A 94 2.11 3.87 -19.14
C ARG A 94 1.28 3.50 -20.36
N SER A 95 1.46 2.28 -20.86
CA SER A 95 0.71 1.73 -22.00
C SER A 95 0.32 0.26 -21.71
N SER A 96 -0.49 -0.32 -22.60
CA SER A 96 -0.82 -1.75 -22.53
C SER A 96 0.38 -2.68 -22.76
N ALA A 97 1.45 -2.19 -23.35
CA ALA A 97 2.70 -2.93 -23.54
C ALA A 97 3.69 -2.80 -22.36
N THR A 98 3.44 -1.88 -21.41
CA THR A 98 4.29 -1.68 -20.23
C THR A 98 3.59 -2.21 -18.98
N GLY A 99 4.32 -2.95 -18.15
CA GLY A 99 3.80 -3.61 -16.94
C GLY A 99 3.06 -4.91 -17.22
N GLY A 100 3.39 -5.94 -16.47
CA GLY A 100 3.01 -7.32 -16.76
C GLY A 100 1.65 -7.78 -16.21
N GLY A 101 0.65 -6.91 -15.99
CA GLY A 101 -0.66 -7.33 -15.49
C GLY A 101 -0.63 -7.99 -14.10
N TRP A 102 0.39 -7.68 -13.30
CA TRP A 102 0.65 -8.34 -12.01
C TRP A 102 -0.58 -8.42 -11.10
N THR A 103 -1.26 -7.29 -10.86
CA THR A 103 -2.45 -7.26 -10.01
C THR A 103 -3.61 -8.03 -10.64
N TRP A 104 -3.76 -7.97 -11.97
CA TRP A 104 -4.81 -8.69 -12.70
C TRP A 104 -4.74 -10.20 -12.45
N ARG A 105 -3.57 -10.79 -12.63
CA ARG A 105 -3.37 -12.23 -12.46
C ARG A 105 -3.11 -12.61 -11.01
N TYR A 106 -1.97 -12.20 -10.47
CA TYR A 106 -1.41 -12.77 -9.24
C TYR A 106 -2.07 -12.29 -7.95
N CYS A 107 -2.72 -11.11 -7.97
CA CYS A 107 -3.50 -10.59 -6.84
C CYS A 107 -5.02 -10.61 -7.11
N GLY A 108 -5.45 -11.07 -8.28
CA GLY A 108 -6.83 -11.12 -8.74
C GLY A 108 -7.25 -12.52 -9.15
N TYR A 109 -7.18 -12.83 -10.45
CA TYR A 109 -7.86 -14.02 -11.01
C TYR A 109 -7.22 -15.35 -10.65
N ASP A 110 -5.89 -15.45 -10.49
CA ASP A 110 -5.25 -16.69 -10.05
C ASP A 110 -5.72 -17.11 -8.64
N PRO A 111 -5.69 -16.24 -7.61
CA PRO A 111 -6.23 -16.60 -6.30
C PRO A 111 -7.76 -16.75 -6.29
N ILE A 112 -8.54 -16.03 -7.13
CA ILE A 112 -9.98 -16.25 -7.27
C ILE A 112 -10.25 -17.71 -7.70
N ARG A 113 -9.54 -18.18 -8.74
CA ARG A 113 -9.65 -19.58 -9.19
C ARG A 113 -9.26 -20.55 -8.06
N THR A 114 -8.17 -20.27 -7.34
CA THR A 114 -7.74 -21.11 -6.22
C THR A 114 -8.83 -21.22 -5.14
N CYS A 115 -9.50 -20.11 -4.82
CA CYS A 115 -10.60 -20.11 -3.86
C CYS A 115 -11.80 -20.92 -4.35
N HIS A 116 -12.18 -20.81 -5.62
CA HIS A 116 -13.29 -21.63 -6.17
C HIS A 116 -12.96 -23.12 -6.14
N LEU A 117 -11.74 -23.52 -6.52
CA LEU A 117 -11.30 -24.92 -6.42
C LEU A 117 -11.29 -25.41 -4.97
N PHE A 118 -10.91 -24.54 -4.01
CA PHE A 118 -11.00 -24.86 -2.59
C PHE A 118 -12.45 -25.11 -2.15
N LEU A 119 -13.42 -24.34 -2.63
CA LEU A 119 -14.84 -24.54 -2.31
C LEU A 119 -15.36 -25.92 -2.78
N GLU A 120 -14.85 -26.43 -3.91
CA GLU A 120 -15.17 -27.80 -4.38
C GLU A 120 -14.55 -28.90 -3.50
N ILE A 121 -13.40 -28.62 -2.87
CA ILE A 121 -12.64 -29.54 -2.03
C ILE A 121 -13.20 -29.61 -0.62
N VAL A 122 -13.46 -28.45 0.00
CA VAL A 122 -13.85 -28.36 1.41
C VAL A 122 -15.12 -29.15 1.70
N ASP A 123 -16.03 -29.27 0.73
CA ASP A 123 -17.27 -30.06 0.87
C ASP A 123 -17.03 -31.58 0.84
N LYS A 124 -15.98 -32.02 0.13
CA LYS A 124 -15.59 -33.41 -0.01
C LYS A 124 -14.70 -33.90 1.16
N ALA A 125 -14.14 -33.01 1.97
CA ALA A 125 -13.21 -33.39 3.02
C ALA A 125 -13.92 -34.14 4.17
N PRO A 126 -13.62 -35.44 4.39
CA PRO A 126 -14.44 -36.29 5.25
C PRO A 126 -14.21 -36.08 6.75
N ASN A 127 -13.05 -35.50 7.11
CA ASN A 127 -12.61 -35.45 8.49
C ASN A 127 -12.64 -34.03 9.08
N LEU A 128 -13.37 -33.09 8.47
CA LEU A 128 -13.60 -31.76 9.01
C LEU A 128 -14.80 -31.75 9.95
N THR A 129 -14.71 -31.00 11.04
CA THR A 129 -15.90 -30.63 11.82
C THR A 129 -16.81 -29.72 10.99
N ASP A 130 -18.09 -29.65 11.35
CA ASP A 130 -19.04 -28.75 10.67
C ASP A 130 -18.60 -27.28 10.83
N GLU A 131 -18.04 -26.88 11.98
CA GLU A 131 -17.49 -25.57 12.24
C GLU A 131 -16.29 -25.27 11.33
N GLN A 132 -15.32 -26.18 11.21
CA GLN A 132 -14.18 -26.04 10.31
C GLN A 132 -14.66 -25.87 8.86
N ARG A 133 -15.59 -26.72 8.41
CA ARG A 133 -16.12 -26.68 7.07
C ARG A 133 -16.80 -25.35 6.76
N THR A 134 -17.68 -24.88 7.64
CA THR A 134 -18.43 -23.64 7.45
C THR A 134 -17.53 -22.40 7.52
N THR A 135 -16.61 -22.37 8.48
CA THR A 135 -15.68 -21.22 8.64
C THR A 135 -14.68 -21.14 7.49
N TRP A 136 -14.07 -22.27 7.09
CA TRP A 136 -13.08 -22.27 6.00
C TRP A 136 -13.72 -21.96 4.65
N ARG A 137 -14.96 -22.41 4.43
CA ARG A 137 -15.76 -22.00 3.28
C ARG A 137 -15.98 -20.49 3.28
N ALA A 138 -16.39 -19.92 4.41
CA ALA A 138 -16.64 -18.49 4.54
C ALA A 138 -15.38 -17.65 4.28
N GLU A 139 -14.21 -18.08 4.73
CA GLU A 139 -12.96 -17.41 4.41
C GLU A 139 -12.68 -17.37 2.89
N ALA A 140 -12.89 -18.49 2.19
CA ALA A 140 -12.71 -18.55 0.75
C ALA A 140 -13.73 -17.68 -0.01
N GLU A 141 -15.01 -17.70 0.40
CA GLU A 141 -16.07 -16.84 -0.16
C GLU A 141 -15.73 -15.36 0.01
N PHE A 142 -15.28 -14.94 1.19
CA PHE A 142 -14.79 -13.58 1.41
C PHE A 142 -13.61 -13.22 0.49
N LEU A 143 -12.62 -14.11 0.37
CA LEU A 143 -11.43 -13.88 -0.45
C LEU A 143 -11.78 -13.75 -1.94
N ILE A 144 -12.77 -14.46 -2.46
CA ILE A 144 -13.29 -14.27 -3.82
C ILE A 144 -13.77 -12.82 -3.99
N GLY A 145 -14.59 -12.31 -3.07
CA GLY A 145 -15.02 -10.92 -3.08
C GLY A 145 -13.87 -9.93 -2.99
N TYR A 146 -12.93 -10.15 -2.07
CA TYR A 146 -11.77 -9.27 -1.87
C TYR A 146 -10.87 -9.20 -3.11
N TYR A 147 -10.57 -10.31 -3.76
CA TYR A 147 -9.74 -10.31 -4.96
C TYR A 147 -10.42 -9.66 -6.16
N HIS A 148 -11.73 -9.79 -6.31
CA HIS A 148 -12.49 -9.00 -7.29
C HIS A 148 -12.37 -7.49 -6.98
N PHE A 149 -12.41 -7.09 -5.71
CA PHE A 149 -12.18 -5.69 -5.34
C PHE A 149 -10.75 -5.22 -5.68
N MET A 150 -9.72 -6.06 -5.52
CA MET A 150 -8.35 -5.72 -5.92
C MET A 150 -8.25 -5.40 -7.42
N VAL A 151 -8.96 -6.16 -8.24
CA VAL A 151 -9.05 -5.91 -9.70
C VAL A 151 -9.89 -4.66 -9.98
N LEU A 152 -11.10 -4.58 -9.39
CA LEU A 152 -12.06 -3.49 -9.62
C LEU A 152 -11.46 -2.12 -9.31
N ARG A 153 -10.78 -1.96 -8.18
CA ARG A 153 -10.22 -0.65 -7.76
C ARG A 153 -9.09 -0.16 -8.67
N LYS A 154 -8.38 -1.07 -9.37
CA LYS A 154 -7.23 -0.73 -10.22
C LYS A 154 -7.60 -0.61 -11.69
N TYR A 155 -8.40 -1.53 -12.19
CA TYR A 155 -8.74 -1.65 -13.61
C TYR A 155 -10.18 -1.22 -13.93
N GLY A 156 -10.96 -0.82 -12.93
CA GLY A 156 -12.39 -0.51 -13.07
C GLY A 156 -13.25 -1.75 -13.36
N PRO A 157 -14.38 -1.61 -14.06
CA PRO A 157 -15.22 -2.72 -14.49
C PRO A 157 -14.43 -3.94 -14.94
N CYS A 158 -14.76 -5.08 -14.44
CA CYS A 158 -13.99 -6.32 -14.65
C CYS A 158 -14.91 -7.55 -14.75
N PRO A 159 -14.44 -8.65 -15.33
CA PRO A 159 -15.18 -9.91 -15.33
C PRO A 159 -15.52 -10.41 -13.93
N ILE A 160 -16.76 -10.87 -13.75
CA ILE A 160 -17.18 -11.59 -12.54
C ILE A 160 -16.90 -13.06 -12.77
N MET A 161 -16.04 -13.65 -11.95
CA MET A 161 -15.75 -15.08 -11.93
C MET A 161 -16.48 -15.68 -10.74
N ASP A 162 -17.63 -16.29 -10.98
CA ASP A 162 -18.51 -16.87 -9.97
C ASP A 162 -18.27 -18.36 -9.71
N HIS A 163 -17.42 -18.99 -10.51
CA HIS A 163 -16.96 -20.38 -10.38
C HIS A 163 -15.55 -20.57 -10.99
N ALA A 164 -14.97 -21.77 -10.81
CA ALA A 164 -13.73 -22.15 -11.48
C ALA A 164 -14.00 -22.57 -12.93
N TYR A 165 -13.71 -21.70 -13.89
CA TYR A 165 -13.83 -22.07 -15.31
C TYR A 165 -12.88 -23.22 -15.67
N PRO A 166 -13.26 -24.15 -16.54
CA PRO A 166 -12.38 -25.18 -17.06
C PRO A 166 -11.12 -24.62 -17.70
N SER A 167 -10.02 -25.38 -17.67
CA SER A 167 -8.74 -24.89 -18.22
C SER A 167 -8.70 -24.82 -19.74
N ASP A 168 -9.61 -25.50 -20.40
CA ASP A 168 -9.80 -25.58 -21.86
C ASP A 168 -10.89 -24.64 -22.38
N VAL A 169 -11.46 -23.77 -21.52
CA VAL A 169 -12.45 -22.78 -21.96
C VAL A 169 -11.79 -21.80 -22.93
N THR A 170 -12.49 -21.52 -24.04
CA THR A 170 -12.00 -20.53 -25.02
C THR A 170 -12.22 -19.11 -24.54
N GLY A 171 -11.42 -18.15 -25.07
CA GLY A 171 -11.54 -16.75 -24.68
C GLY A 171 -12.94 -16.18 -24.91
N ASP A 172 -13.66 -16.60 -25.96
CA ASP A 172 -15.00 -16.10 -26.26
C ASP A 172 -16.10 -16.61 -25.32
N ASP A 173 -15.85 -17.74 -24.63
CA ASP A 173 -16.73 -18.27 -23.59
C ASP A 173 -16.46 -17.66 -22.21
N MET A 174 -15.41 -16.85 -22.08
CA MET A 174 -15.10 -16.14 -20.84
C MET A 174 -15.95 -14.87 -20.71
N PRO A 175 -16.38 -14.49 -19.49
CA PRO A 175 -17.15 -13.27 -19.27
C PRO A 175 -16.33 -12.02 -19.62
N GLY A 176 -17.00 -11.03 -20.20
CA GLY A 176 -16.45 -9.70 -20.42
C GLY A 176 -16.51 -8.82 -19.16
N ARG A 177 -16.16 -7.55 -19.30
CA ARG A 177 -16.25 -6.60 -18.18
C ARG A 177 -17.73 -6.40 -17.79
N SER A 178 -18.03 -6.60 -16.54
CA SER A 178 -19.34 -6.30 -15.96
C SER A 178 -19.40 -4.87 -15.47
N HIS A 179 -20.59 -4.25 -15.47
CA HIS A 179 -20.81 -2.90 -14.97
C HIS A 179 -20.25 -2.74 -13.55
N TYR A 180 -19.66 -1.58 -13.24
CA TYR A 180 -18.99 -1.30 -11.95
C TYR A 180 -19.91 -1.65 -10.76
N ASP A 181 -21.17 -1.21 -10.81
CA ASP A 181 -22.11 -1.44 -9.70
C ASP A 181 -22.51 -2.92 -9.59
N ALA A 182 -22.55 -3.68 -10.70
CA ALA A 182 -22.79 -5.13 -10.68
C ALA A 182 -21.60 -5.87 -10.03
N VAL A 183 -20.36 -5.47 -10.35
CA VAL A 183 -19.16 -6.03 -9.68
C VAL A 183 -19.16 -5.67 -8.19
N THR A 184 -19.47 -4.41 -7.85
CA THR A 184 -19.59 -3.97 -6.45
C THR A 184 -20.61 -4.81 -5.69
N LYS A 185 -21.79 -5.04 -6.29
CA LYS A 185 -22.83 -5.88 -5.69
C LYS A 185 -22.35 -7.32 -5.50
N PHE A 186 -21.71 -7.90 -6.51
CA PHE A 186 -21.15 -9.26 -6.40
C PHE A 186 -20.17 -9.37 -5.24
N ILE A 187 -19.25 -8.40 -5.10
CA ILE A 187 -18.27 -8.36 -4.01
C ILE A 187 -18.98 -8.30 -2.65
N THR A 188 -19.94 -7.39 -2.48
CA THR A 188 -20.67 -7.25 -1.22
C THR A 188 -21.52 -8.48 -0.91
N ASP A 189 -22.14 -9.10 -1.91
CA ASP A 189 -22.89 -10.36 -1.75
C ASP A 189 -21.98 -11.52 -1.29
N GLN A 190 -20.75 -11.64 -1.82
CA GLN A 190 -19.78 -12.65 -1.35
C GLN A 190 -19.37 -12.41 0.11
N ILE A 191 -19.14 -11.15 0.48
CA ILE A 191 -18.80 -10.78 1.86
C ILE A 191 -19.98 -11.06 2.80
N ASP A 192 -21.20 -10.70 2.42
CA ASP A 192 -22.40 -10.91 3.23
C ASP A 192 -22.74 -12.38 3.39
N LYS A 193 -22.50 -13.20 2.37
CA LYS A 193 -22.63 -14.65 2.42
C LYS A 193 -21.63 -15.29 3.40
N ALA A 194 -20.40 -14.81 3.41
CA ALA A 194 -19.35 -15.31 4.29
C ALA A 194 -19.59 -14.94 5.76
N MET A 195 -20.04 -13.71 6.01
CA MET A 195 -20.04 -13.06 7.31
C MET A 195 -20.71 -13.83 8.46
N PRO A 196 -21.86 -14.51 8.29
CA PRO A 196 -22.50 -15.27 9.38
C PRO A 196 -21.64 -16.40 9.94
N ASN A 197 -20.78 -16.98 9.11
CA ASN A 197 -19.97 -18.15 9.43
C ASN A 197 -18.51 -17.81 9.82
N LEU A 198 -18.14 -16.54 9.79
CA LEU A 198 -16.84 -16.08 10.26
C LEU A 198 -16.86 -15.89 11.78
N PRO A 199 -15.76 -16.13 12.49
CA PRO A 199 -15.65 -15.74 13.91
C PRO A 199 -15.66 -14.20 14.04
N ASP A 200 -16.01 -13.71 15.21
CA ASP A 200 -16.02 -12.26 15.45
C ASP A 200 -14.61 -11.67 15.34
N ARG A 201 -13.60 -12.37 15.89
CA ARG A 201 -12.19 -11.96 15.82
C ARG A 201 -11.24 -13.15 15.93
N TRP A 202 -10.25 -13.24 15.03
CA TRP A 202 -9.10 -14.12 15.18
C TRP A 202 -8.01 -13.49 16.04
N THR A 203 -7.38 -14.30 16.92
CA THR A 203 -6.27 -13.90 17.78
C THR A 203 -5.18 -14.96 17.80
N GLY A 204 -4.02 -14.63 18.39
CA GLY A 204 -2.91 -15.57 18.54
C GLY A 204 -2.35 -16.06 17.21
N GLY A 205 -2.22 -17.36 17.04
CA GLY A 205 -1.65 -17.99 15.84
C GLY A 205 -2.51 -17.86 14.57
N ASP A 206 -3.81 -17.61 14.74
CA ASP A 206 -4.76 -17.40 13.63
C ASP A 206 -4.91 -15.92 13.22
N TRP A 207 -4.21 -15.00 13.89
CA TRP A 207 -4.22 -13.58 13.52
C TRP A 207 -3.78 -13.39 12.06
N GLY A 208 -4.53 -12.60 11.31
CA GLY A 208 -4.32 -12.39 9.87
C GLY A 208 -5.25 -13.21 8.98
N ARG A 209 -5.96 -14.21 9.52
CA ARG A 209 -7.09 -14.85 8.84
C ARG A 209 -8.30 -13.91 8.83
N VAL A 210 -9.23 -14.17 7.90
CA VAL A 210 -10.44 -13.35 7.75
C VAL A 210 -11.43 -13.64 8.88
N ASP A 211 -11.92 -12.58 9.51
CA ASP A 211 -12.96 -12.59 10.54
C ASP A 211 -14.04 -11.54 10.23
N LYS A 212 -15.06 -11.42 11.08
CA LYS A 212 -16.17 -10.45 10.86
C LYS A 212 -15.70 -9.00 10.89
N VAL A 213 -14.69 -8.66 11.71
CA VAL A 213 -14.14 -7.29 11.71
C VAL A 213 -13.53 -6.96 10.34
N VAL A 214 -12.72 -7.88 9.81
CA VAL A 214 -12.11 -7.75 8.49
C VAL A 214 -13.19 -7.65 7.40
N ALA A 215 -14.21 -8.52 7.44
CA ALA A 215 -15.29 -8.54 6.47
C ALA A 215 -16.05 -7.21 6.42
N LYS A 216 -16.44 -6.68 7.60
CA LYS A 216 -17.12 -5.37 7.69
C LYS A 216 -16.24 -4.23 7.23
N ALA A 217 -14.97 -4.22 7.61
CA ALA A 217 -14.02 -3.18 7.24
C ALA A 217 -13.78 -3.13 5.72
N ILE A 218 -13.64 -4.27 5.07
CA ILE A 218 -13.47 -4.36 3.62
C ILE A 218 -14.75 -3.99 2.89
N LYS A 219 -15.94 -4.45 3.36
CA LYS A 219 -17.24 -4.06 2.78
C LYS A 219 -17.41 -2.54 2.80
N ALA A 220 -17.08 -1.90 3.92
CA ALA A 220 -17.13 -0.44 4.06
C ALA A 220 -16.21 0.27 3.04
N ARG A 221 -14.97 -0.21 2.87
CA ARG A 221 -14.05 0.32 1.86
C ARG A 221 -14.59 0.16 0.44
N VAL A 222 -15.16 -0.99 0.11
CA VAL A 222 -15.76 -1.25 -1.22
C VAL A 222 -16.88 -0.25 -1.52
N LEU A 223 -17.79 -0.04 -0.58
CA LEU A 223 -18.93 0.89 -0.73
C LEU A 223 -18.47 2.34 -0.79
N LEU A 224 -17.47 2.75 0.00
CA LEU A 224 -16.85 4.07 -0.10
C LEU A 224 -16.28 4.34 -1.50
N TYR A 225 -15.58 3.35 -2.07
CA TYR A 225 -15.05 3.47 -3.43
C TYR A 225 -16.18 3.64 -4.45
N ALA A 226 -17.24 2.84 -4.33
CA ALA A 226 -18.41 2.92 -5.21
C ALA A 226 -19.19 4.24 -5.10
N ALA A 227 -19.16 4.89 -3.93
CA ALA A 227 -19.76 6.19 -3.70
C ALA A 227 -18.91 7.37 -4.21
N SER A 228 -17.60 7.13 -4.44
CA SER A 228 -16.63 8.18 -4.79
C SER A 228 -16.86 8.73 -6.21
N PRO A 229 -16.45 9.98 -6.50
CA PRO A 229 -16.71 10.67 -7.76
C PRO A 229 -16.36 9.91 -9.03
N GLN A 230 -15.33 9.08 -9.04
CA GLN A 230 -14.95 8.27 -10.20
C GLN A 230 -16.05 7.28 -10.63
N TRP A 231 -16.87 6.81 -9.68
CA TRP A 231 -17.85 5.73 -9.89
C TRP A 231 -19.29 6.13 -9.58
N ASN A 232 -19.49 7.42 -9.24
CA ASN A 232 -20.78 7.95 -8.85
C ASN A 232 -21.05 9.29 -9.54
N GLY A 233 -21.67 9.24 -10.70
CA GLY A 233 -22.00 10.43 -11.50
C GLY A 233 -20.86 10.91 -12.42
N ASN A 234 -19.89 10.06 -12.71
CA ASN A 234 -18.77 10.40 -13.60
C ASN A 234 -19.17 10.30 -15.07
N LYS A 235 -19.09 11.45 -15.79
CA LYS A 235 -19.40 11.55 -17.22
C LYS A 235 -18.18 11.37 -18.13
N LEU A 236 -17.00 11.15 -17.57
CA LEU A 236 -15.75 11.02 -18.33
C LEU A 236 -15.80 9.90 -19.38
N TYR A 237 -16.57 8.84 -19.08
CA TYR A 237 -16.66 7.63 -19.90
C TYR A 237 -17.89 7.58 -20.83
N GLU A 238 -18.70 8.64 -20.89
CA GLU A 238 -19.89 8.68 -21.75
C GLU A 238 -19.58 8.98 -23.23
N SER A 239 -18.55 9.78 -23.48
CA SER A 239 -18.28 10.27 -24.84
C SER A 239 -16.81 10.61 -25.08
N GLY A 240 -16.48 10.94 -26.32
CA GLY A 240 -15.14 11.39 -26.70
C GLY A 240 -14.10 10.25 -26.65
N ARG A 241 -12.85 10.61 -26.48
CA ARG A 241 -11.70 9.70 -26.49
C ARG A 241 -11.75 8.64 -25.37
N LEU A 242 -12.41 8.95 -24.28
CA LEU A 242 -12.52 8.05 -23.11
C LEU A 242 -13.88 7.36 -23.02
N LYS A 243 -14.69 7.39 -24.10
CA LYS A 243 -15.94 6.60 -24.15
C LYS A 243 -15.65 5.14 -23.87
N TRP A 244 -16.42 4.54 -22.95
CA TRP A 244 -16.19 3.17 -22.50
C TRP A 244 -17.48 2.39 -22.34
N GLU A 245 -17.67 1.43 -23.24
CA GLU A 245 -18.77 0.46 -23.24
C GLU A 245 -18.29 -0.86 -23.83
N ASN A 246 -18.90 -1.96 -23.44
CA ASN A 246 -18.61 -3.26 -24.04
C ASN A 246 -19.00 -3.32 -25.51
N SER A 247 -18.25 -4.07 -26.32
CA SER A 247 -18.58 -4.35 -27.72
C SER A 247 -19.65 -5.45 -27.85
N ARG A 248 -19.48 -6.56 -27.15
CA ARG A 248 -20.31 -7.77 -27.25
C ARG A 248 -20.96 -8.14 -25.93
N TRP A 249 -20.24 -8.03 -24.80
CA TRP A 249 -20.72 -8.46 -23.49
C TRP A 249 -21.78 -7.52 -22.93
N GLU A 250 -22.83 -8.09 -22.29
CA GLU A 250 -23.87 -7.32 -21.63
C GLU A 250 -23.99 -7.71 -20.16
N THR A 251 -24.05 -6.74 -19.28
CA THR A 251 -24.32 -6.97 -17.85
C THR A 251 -25.83 -6.93 -17.62
N PRO A 252 -26.44 -7.94 -16.97
CA PRO A 252 -27.85 -7.91 -16.64
C PRO A 252 -28.27 -6.63 -15.92
N GLY A 253 -29.29 -5.94 -16.45
CA GLY A 253 -29.78 -4.66 -15.94
C GLY A 253 -29.02 -3.40 -16.38
N TYR A 254 -27.85 -3.56 -17.03
CA TYR A 254 -27.00 -2.43 -17.47
C TYR A 254 -26.66 -2.48 -18.97
N GLY A 255 -27.00 -3.59 -19.67
CA GLY A 255 -26.62 -3.77 -21.07
C GLY A 255 -25.10 -3.69 -21.25
N LYS A 256 -24.63 -2.92 -22.22
CA LYS A 256 -23.21 -2.71 -22.53
C LYS A 256 -22.51 -1.65 -21.69
N GLN A 257 -23.27 -0.89 -20.88
CA GLN A 257 -22.74 0.17 -20.06
C GLN A 257 -21.79 -0.38 -18.96
N LEU A 258 -20.68 0.31 -18.73
CA LEU A 258 -19.68 -0.09 -17.72
C LEU A 258 -19.70 0.78 -16.47
N VAL A 259 -20.05 2.05 -16.61
CA VAL A 259 -20.07 3.03 -15.50
C VAL A 259 -21.32 3.89 -15.60
N SER A 260 -22.02 4.08 -14.48
CA SER A 260 -23.18 4.96 -14.42
C SER A 260 -22.74 6.43 -14.41
N PRO A 261 -23.26 7.28 -15.34
CA PRO A 261 -23.02 8.71 -15.33
C PRO A 261 -23.94 9.47 -14.37
N VAL A 262 -24.86 8.78 -13.72
CA VAL A 262 -25.86 9.37 -12.84
C VAL A 262 -25.37 9.34 -11.39
N TYR A 263 -25.35 10.51 -10.73
CA TYR A 263 -25.03 10.61 -9.30
C TYR A 263 -26.15 10.01 -8.46
N SER A 264 -25.76 9.27 -7.42
CA SER A 264 -26.66 8.72 -6.41
C SER A 264 -26.14 9.06 -5.00
N GLU A 265 -26.90 9.86 -4.26
CA GLU A 265 -26.61 10.13 -2.85
C GLU A 265 -26.77 8.86 -2.00
N GLN A 266 -27.63 7.91 -2.41
CA GLN A 266 -27.82 6.64 -1.72
C GLN A 266 -26.51 5.84 -1.58
N LYS A 267 -25.62 5.91 -2.57
CA LYS A 267 -24.28 5.25 -2.46
C LYS A 267 -23.48 5.81 -1.28
N TRP A 268 -23.56 7.12 -1.01
CA TRP A 268 -22.88 7.72 0.15
C TRP A 268 -23.54 7.33 1.46
N ILE A 269 -24.88 7.22 1.48
CA ILE A 269 -25.64 6.75 2.65
C ILE A 269 -25.25 5.30 2.97
N ASP A 270 -25.26 4.41 1.96
CA ASP A 270 -24.87 3.01 2.13
C ASP A 270 -23.42 2.86 2.60
N ALA A 271 -22.51 3.67 2.05
CA ALA A 271 -21.10 3.71 2.45
C ALA A 271 -20.94 4.20 3.91
N ARG A 272 -21.65 5.28 4.30
CA ARG A 272 -21.66 5.80 5.67
C ARG A 272 -22.12 4.74 6.66
N ASP A 273 -23.22 4.08 6.38
CA ASP A 273 -23.82 3.10 7.28
C ASP A 273 -22.90 1.89 7.45
N ALA A 274 -22.29 1.42 6.35
CA ALA A 274 -21.29 0.35 6.40
C ALA A 274 -20.01 0.76 7.15
N CYS A 275 -19.51 1.98 6.93
CA CYS A 275 -18.34 2.51 7.65
C CYS A 275 -18.61 2.65 9.14
N LYS A 276 -19.80 3.15 9.50
CA LYS A 276 -20.23 3.26 10.91
C LYS A 276 -20.33 1.89 11.57
N GLU A 277 -20.97 0.92 10.91
CA GLU A 277 -21.10 -0.44 11.41
C GLU A 277 -19.73 -1.10 11.59
N ALA A 278 -18.81 -0.94 10.63
CA ALA A 278 -17.46 -1.49 10.70
C ALA A 278 -16.68 -0.90 11.88
N LEU A 279 -16.70 0.42 12.06
CA LEU A 279 -16.02 1.11 13.16
C LEU A 279 -16.61 0.68 14.51
N ASP A 280 -17.93 0.73 14.66
CA ASP A 280 -18.61 0.35 15.91
C ASP A 280 -18.35 -1.11 16.27
N PHE A 281 -18.32 -2.01 15.28
CA PHE A 281 -18.03 -3.42 15.53
C PHE A 281 -16.55 -3.63 15.92
N ALA A 282 -15.62 -2.97 15.24
CA ALA A 282 -14.20 -3.04 15.56
C ALA A 282 -13.90 -2.57 17.00
N LEU A 283 -14.52 -1.45 17.42
CA LEU A 283 -14.40 -0.94 18.79
C LEU A 283 -14.94 -1.93 19.82
N ARG A 284 -16.08 -2.61 19.54
CA ARG A 284 -16.61 -3.67 20.41
C ARG A 284 -15.68 -4.90 20.52
N GLN A 285 -14.84 -5.12 19.50
CA GLN A 285 -13.82 -6.19 19.53
C GLN A 285 -12.48 -5.70 20.10
N ASN A 286 -12.47 -4.57 20.83
CA ASN A 286 -11.30 -3.95 21.46
C ASN A 286 -10.19 -3.54 20.49
N LEU A 287 -10.52 -3.24 19.22
CA LEU A 287 -9.59 -2.58 18.33
C LEU A 287 -9.63 -1.07 18.61
N GLU A 288 -8.47 -0.44 18.54
CA GLU A 288 -8.32 0.98 18.85
C GLU A 288 -7.19 1.63 18.05
N LEU A 289 -7.17 2.94 17.97
CA LEU A 289 -6.01 3.68 17.51
C LEU A 289 -4.85 3.45 18.49
N TYR A 290 -3.61 3.35 17.99
CA TYR A 290 -2.44 3.13 18.82
C TYR A 290 -2.24 4.29 19.80
N GLN A 291 -2.32 4.03 21.13
CA GLN A 291 -2.35 5.05 22.18
C GLN A 291 -1.15 4.96 23.13
N GLU A 292 -0.15 4.10 22.85
CA GLU A 292 1.02 3.97 23.73
C GLU A 292 1.70 5.32 23.95
N SER A 293 2.15 5.55 25.15
CA SER A 293 2.78 6.80 25.60
C SER A 293 4.06 6.58 26.40
N ASN A 294 4.35 5.32 26.77
CA ASN A 294 5.50 4.94 27.57
C ASN A 294 6.57 4.30 26.67
N PHE A 295 7.52 5.12 26.25
CA PHE A 295 8.63 4.67 25.40
C PHE A 295 9.94 4.81 26.18
N ASP A 296 10.77 3.79 26.13
CA ASP A 296 12.10 3.81 26.78
C ASP A 296 12.98 4.93 26.20
N GLU A 297 12.78 5.27 24.95
CA GLU A 297 13.44 6.36 24.24
C GLU A 297 13.25 7.71 24.93
N LEU A 298 12.11 7.97 25.57
CA LEU A 298 11.82 9.22 26.26
C LEU A 298 12.72 9.48 27.46
N LYS A 299 13.46 8.48 27.93
CA LYS A 299 14.44 8.68 29.02
C LYS A 299 15.57 9.61 28.64
N ASN A 300 15.94 9.62 27.35
CA ASN A 300 17.04 10.43 26.80
C ASN A 300 16.59 11.80 26.29
N VAL A 301 15.28 12.06 26.20
CA VAL A 301 14.71 13.31 25.70
C VAL A 301 14.68 14.36 26.81
N ASP A 302 15.00 15.62 26.48
CA ASP A 302 14.86 16.76 27.41
C ASP A 302 13.44 16.84 27.98
N ALA A 303 13.35 17.18 29.25
CA ALA A 303 12.08 17.20 29.99
C ALA A 303 11.02 18.12 29.35
N SER A 304 11.46 19.25 28.78
CA SER A 304 10.56 20.21 28.09
C SER A 304 9.97 19.69 26.79
N GLN A 305 10.59 18.69 26.18
CA GLN A 305 10.19 18.13 24.88
C GLN A 305 9.47 16.77 24.99
N LYS A 306 9.48 16.14 26.17
CA LYS A 306 8.92 14.79 26.36
C LYS A 306 7.46 14.67 25.93
N ASP A 307 6.65 15.68 26.20
CA ASP A 307 5.24 15.66 25.86
C ASP A 307 5.00 15.68 24.35
N PHE A 308 5.83 16.35 23.59
CA PHE A 308 5.77 16.33 22.14
C PHE A 308 6.36 15.02 21.58
N MET A 309 7.54 14.63 22.06
CA MET A 309 8.27 13.46 21.56
C MET A 309 7.54 12.14 21.82
N LYS A 310 6.68 12.02 22.85
CA LYS A 310 5.84 10.83 23.02
C LYS A 310 4.90 10.60 21.83
N TYR A 311 4.40 11.68 21.20
CA TYR A 311 3.57 11.55 19.99
C TYR A 311 4.42 11.19 18.76
N VAL A 312 5.63 11.71 18.65
CA VAL A 312 6.58 11.30 17.59
C VAL A 312 6.85 9.80 17.68
N PHE A 313 7.18 9.26 18.87
CA PHE A 313 7.39 7.83 19.05
C PHE A 313 6.11 7.02 18.87
N ARG A 314 4.98 7.50 19.36
CA ARG A 314 3.67 6.87 19.09
C ARG A 314 3.47 6.64 17.60
N MET A 315 3.68 7.67 16.79
CA MET A 315 3.50 7.58 15.34
C MET A 315 4.55 6.71 14.65
N ARG A 316 5.78 6.66 15.16
CA ARG A 316 6.81 5.74 14.64
C ARG A 316 6.50 4.28 14.95
N TYR A 317 5.91 3.97 16.10
CA TYR A 317 5.58 2.60 16.50
C TYR A 317 4.19 2.13 16.05
N ALA A 318 3.29 3.02 15.65
CA ALA A 318 1.89 2.70 15.37
C ALA A 318 1.72 1.52 14.37
N LEU A 319 2.59 1.42 13.37
CA LEU A 319 2.57 0.35 12.36
C LEU A 319 3.69 -0.67 12.54
N LEU A 320 4.74 -0.34 13.29
CA LEU A 320 5.96 -1.14 13.42
C LEU A 320 6.02 -1.90 14.75
N SER A 321 5.01 -1.80 15.59
CA SER A 321 4.95 -2.52 16.86
C SER A 321 4.42 -3.93 16.70
N ARG A 322 5.13 -4.92 17.24
CA ARG A 322 4.63 -6.30 17.39
C ARG A 322 3.39 -6.39 18.28
N ALA A 323 3.13 -5.38 19.11
CA ALA A 323 1.92 -5.32 19.93
C ALA A 323 0.63 -5.46 19.11
N ASN A 324 0.63 -4.98 17.85
CA ASN A 324 -0.48 -5.16 16.92
C ASN A 324 -0.80 -6.64 16.63
N ALA A 325 0.21 -7.51 16.56
CA ALA A 325 0.03 -8.94 16.32
C ALA A 325 -0.16 -9.74 17.62
N THR A 326 0.32 -9.23 18.76
CA THR A 326 0.22 -9.92 20.05
C THR A 326 -1.06 -9.61 20.83
N GLY A 327 -1.92 -8.73 20.31
CA GLY A 327 -3.17 -8.32 20.97
C GLY A 327 -3.01 -7.28 22.08
N LYS A 328 -1.83 -6.71 22.27
CA LYS A 328 -1.59 -5.63 23.25
C LYS A 328 -2.06 -4.27 22.78
N CYS A 329 -2.04 -4.08 21.47
CA CYS A 329 -2.63 -2.93 20.79
C CYS A 329 -3.22 -3.40 19.46
N GLN A 330 -4.36 -2.88 19.09
CA GLN A 330 -5.19 -3.38 17.99
C GLN A 330 -5.41 -2.33 16.91
N GLU A 331 -4.36 -1.59 16.54
CA GLU A 331 -4.45 -0.61 15.43
C GLU A 331 -4.67 -1.31 14.09
N VAL A 332 -3.95 -2.43 13.83
CA VAL A 332 -4.04 -3.16 12.57
C VAL A 332 -5.23 -4.10 12.61
N VAL A 333 -6.25 -3.81 11.80
CA VAL A 333 -7.47 -4.62 11.67
C VAL A 333 -7.16 -5.91 10.90
N TRP A 334 -6.48 -5.79 9.76
CA TRP A 334 -6.06 -6.91 8.93
C TRP A 334 -4.71 -6.63 8.27
N GLY A 335 -3.86 -7.63 8.19
CA GLY A 335 -2.54 -7.48 7.60
C GLY A 335 -1.77 -8.79 7.47
N LEU A 336 -0.59 -8.70 6.88
CA LEU A 336 0.38 -9.79 6.81
C LEU A 336 1.17 -9.85 8.12
N ALA A 337 1.19 -11.00 8.78
CA ALA A 337 1.94 -11.20 10.02
C ALA A 337 3.46 -11.19 9.79
N ASP A 338 4.21 -10.82 10.83
CA ASP A 338 5.67 -11.01 10.97
C ASP A 338 6.51 -10.59 9.75
N GLN A 339 6.17 -9.46 9.14
CA GLN A 339 6.97 -8.89 8.06
C GLN A 339 8.17 -8.10 8.61
N SER A 340 9.26 -8.01 7.84
CA SER A 340 10.38 -7.11 8.21
C SER A 340 9.88 -5.69 8.42
N SER A 341 10.30 -5.06 9.50
CA SER A 341 9.93 -3.68 9.87
C SER A 341 10.87 -2.64 9.28
N ILE A 342 11.70 -3.01 8.30
CA ILE A 342 12.67 -2.11 7.69
C ILE A 342 12.60 -2.21 6.18
N VAL A 343 12.39 -1.07 5.55
CA VAL A 343 12.49 -0.88 4.10
C VAL A 343 13.85 -0.29 3.78
N ASN A 344 14.77 -1.10 3.23
CA ASN A 344 16.17 -0.71 2.98
C ASN A 344 16.30 0.52 2.07
N GLY A 345 15.36 0.73 1.15
CA GLY A 345 15.31 1.94 0.30
C GLY A 345 15.16 3.25 1.08
N CYS A 346 14.66 3.19 2.31
CA CYS A 346 14.52 4.34 3.19
C CYS A 346 15.82 4.67 3.95
N LEU A 347 16.73 3.71 4.13
CA LEU A 347 17.96 3.91 4.90
C LEU A 347 18.92 4.88 4.20
N PRO A 348 19.55 5.80 4.95
CA PRO A 348 20.52 6.74 4.39
C PRO A 348 21.74 6.03 3.83
N ARG A 349 22.33 6.61 2.82
CA ARG A 349 23.68 6.24 2.41
C ARG A 349 24.70 6.73 3.43
N ARG A 350 25.85 6.03 3.50
CA ARG A 350 27.00 6.41 4.32
C ARG A 350 26.61 6.86 5.73
N MET A 351 25.85 6.00 6.42
CA MET A 351 25.34 6.29 7.75
C MET A 351 26.48 6.56 8.75
N PHE A 352 27.48 5.67 8.76
CA PHE A 352 28.67 5.81 9.62
C PHE A 352 29.83 4.96 9.08
N LYS A 353 31.05 5.28 9.49
CA LYS A 353 32.22 4.47 9.21
C LYS A 353 32.34 3.32 10.20
N LYS A 354 32.51 2.10 9.69
CA LYS A 354 32.76 0.90 10.46
C LYS A 354 34.23 0.86 10.95
N THR A 355 34.54 -0.08 11.82
CA THR A 355 35.88 -0.29 12.37
C THR A 355 36.94 -0.59 11.30
N ASP A 356 36.57 -1.18 10.17
CA ASP A 356 37.41 -1.44 8.99
C ASP A 356 37.54 -0.25 8.04
N ASN A 357 37.05 0.95 8.43
CA ASN A 357 36.99 2.17 7.62
C ASN A 357 36.03 2.12 6.42
N THR A 358 35.31 1.05 6.19
CA THR A 358 34.23 1.02 5.20
C THR A 358 32.95 1.71 5.75
N TRP A 359 32.03 2.07 4.86
CA TRP A 359 30.77 2.68 5.27
C TRP A 359 29.70 1.63 5.57
N GLN A 360 28.92 1.84 6.63
CA GLN A 360 27.60 1.23 6.73
C GLN A 360 26.65 2.00 5.83
N ASP A 361 26.09 1.33 4.84
CA ASP A 361 25.40 1.96 3.73
C ASP A 361 23.93 1.54 3.66
N GLY A 362 23.05 2.47 3.36
CA GLY A 362 21.69 2.27 2.88
C GLY A 362 21.56 2.71 1.42
N TRP A 363 20.34 2.90 0.93
CA TRP A 363 20.12 3.20 -0.50
C TRP A 363 19.61 4.61 -0.77
N SER A 364 19.10 5.33 0.24
CA SER A 364 18.56 6.70 0.11
C SER A 364 17.56 6.91 -1.04
N GLY A 365 16.90 5.84 -1.49
CA GLY A 365 16.13 5.89 -2.74
C GLY A 365 14.68 6.34 -2.57
N VAL A 366 14.09 6.17 -1.38
CA VAL A 366 12.72 6.64 -1.11
C VAL A 366 12.77 8.08 -0.66
N SER A 367 12.54 8.99 -1.60
CA SER A 367 12.74 10.44 -1.42
C SER A 367 11.40 11.17 -1.40
N PRO A 368 10.86 11.60 -0.23
CA PRO A 368 9.65 12.40 -0.12
C PRO A 368 9.72 13.65 -1.01
N THR A 369 8.64 13.97 -1.72
CA THR A 369 8.55 15.17 -2.55
C THR A 369 8.31 16.42 -1.70
N LEU A 370 8.58 17.59 -2.23
CA LEU A 370 8.17 18.85 -1.60
C LEU A 370 6.65 18.98 -1.50
N GLU A 371 5.92 18.42 -2.47
CA GLU A 371 4.46 18.30 -2.41
C GLU A 371 4.03 17.60 -1.12
N ALA A 372 4.65 16.46 -0.81
CA ALA A 372 4.39 15.72 0.42
C ALA A 372 4.80 16.51 1.67
N ILE A 373 6.00 17.08 1.68
CA ILE A 373 6.49 17.89 2.81
C ILE A 373 5.52 19.03 3.14
N LYS A 374 4.98 19.72 2.13
CA LYS A 374 4.05 20.84 2.28
C LYS A 374 2.65 20.43 2.76
N GLN A 375 2.27 19.16 2.65
CA GLN A 375 0.96 18.67 3.15
C GLN A 375 0.91 18.54 4.67
N PHE A 376 2.01 18.17 5.33
CA PHE A 376 2.03 18.02 6.79
C PHE A 376 1.70 19.34 7.48
N TYR A 377 1.02 19.23 8.63
CA TYR A 377 0.56 20.39 9.39
C TYR A 377 1.68 21.08 10.19
N THR A 378 1.36 22.25 10.68
CA THR A 378 2.05 22.88 11.80
C THR A 378 1.84 22.08 13.08
N LYS A 379 2.59 22.38 14.14
CA LYS A 379 2.52 21.69 15.45
C LYS A 379 1.13 21.74 16.11
N ASP A 380 0.32 22.72 15.76
CA ASP A 380 -1.05 22.89 16.25
C ASP A 380 -2.10 22.30 15.31
N GLY A 381 -1.69 21.67 14.20
CA GLY A 381 -2.56 20.90 13.33
C GLY A 381 -3.25 21.68 12.21
N TYR A 382 -2.67 22.80 11.78
CA TYR A 382 -3.18 23.60 10.67
C TYR A 382 -2.24 23.57 9.45
N PRO A 383 -2.73 23.84 8.23
CA PRO A 383 -1.90 23.92 7.05
C PRO A 383 -0.78 24.97 7.18
N ILE A 384 0.41 24.67 6.64
CA ILE A 384 1.54 25.62 6.64
C ILE A 384 1.28 26.84 5.74
N THR A 385 0.27 26.78 4.89
CA THR A 385 -0.20 27.90 4.08
C THR A 385 -0.97 28.94 4.90
N ASP A 386 -1.30 28.67 6.16
CA ASP A 386 -1.82 29.64 7.11
C ASP A 386 -0.63 30.41 7.72
N GLU A 387 -0.22 31.49 7.06
CA GLU A 387 0.93 32.32 7.46
C GLU A 387 0.75 32.97 8.84
N SER A 388 -0.50 33.05 9.37
CA SER A 388 -0.73 33.50 10.75
C SER A 388 -0.20 32.50 11.80
N ARG A 389 0.08 31.28 11.40
CA ARG A 389 0.52 30.14 12.25
C ARG A 389 1.86 29.58 11.83
N PHE A 390 2.37 30.00 10.68
CA PHE A 390 3.61 29.52 10.10
C PHE A 390 4.39 30.68 9.44
N TYR A 391 5.54 30.40 8.83
CA TYR A 391 6.33 31.42 8.15
C TYR A 391 5.70 31.82 6.81
N PRO A 392 5.89 33.08 6.34
CA PRO A 392 5.62 33.47 4.97
C PRO A 392 6.31 32.54 3.97
N GLN A 393 5.68 32.31 2.82
CA GLN A 393 6.17 31.32 1.86
C GLN A 393 7.57 31.65 1.31
N ASP A 394 7.91 32.91 1.16
CA ASP A 394 9.21 33.38 0.71
C ASP A 394 10.34 33.14 1.72
N GLU A 395 10.01 32.88 3.00
CA GLU A 395 10.97 32.54 4.04
C GLU A 395 11.18 31.03 4.23
N TRP A 396 10.41 30.16 3.59
CA TRP A 396 10.44 28.72 3.86
C TRP A 396 11.83 28.09 3.71
N TYR A 397 12.63 28.58 2.78
CA TYR A 397 13.97 28.05 2.48
C TYR A 397 15.10 28.77 3.19
N ASP A 398 14.79 29.76 4.03
CA ASP A 398 15.75 30.43 4.89
C ASP A 398 16.24 29.50 6.00
N ILE A 399 17.45 29.78 6.49
CA ILE A 399 18.00 29.12 7.67
C ILE A 399 17.13 29.40 8.90
N ALA A 400 16.79 28.35 9.67
CA ALA A 400 15.96 28.51 10.86
C ALA A 400 16.67 29.28 11.97
N GLY A 401 17.97 29.05 12.14
CA GLY A 401 18.79 29.66 13.19
C GLY A 401 18.63 28.99 14.56
N GLN A 402 19.65 29.21 15.42
CA GLN A 402 19.77 28.48 16.68
C GLN A 402 18.60 28.73 17.65
N ASN A 403 18.04 29.92 17.69
CA ASN A 403 16.94 30.27 18.59
C ASN A 403 15.68 29.42 18.30
N ILE A 404 15.37 29.17 17.03
CA ILE A 404 14.26 28.34 16.63
C ILE A 404 14.58 26.86 16.94
N ILE A 405 15.78 26.42 16.58
CA ILE A 405 16.21 25.02 16.74
C ILE A 405 16.23 24.58 18.21
N ASN A 406 16.55 25.47 19.15
CA ASN A 406 16.50 25.15 20.58
C ASN A 406 15.13 24.72 21.09
N SER A 407 14.07 25.08 20.37
CA SER A 407 12.68 24.70 20.69
C SER A 407 12.15 23.53 19.83
N GLU A 408 12.93 23.06 18.86
CA GLU A 408 12.51 21.96 17.98
C GLU A 408 12.68 20.60 18.66
N PRO A 409 11.79 19.64 18.37
CA PRO A 409 11.84 18.31 18.95
C PRO A 409 13.09 17.56 18.50
N SER A 410 13.79 16.96 19.46
CA SER A 410 14.99 16.18 19.21
C SER A 410 15.12 15.05 20.20
N TYR A 411 15.65 13.92 19.74
CA TYR A 411 15.97 12.78 20.58
C TYR A 411 17.34 12.96 21.27
N SER A 412 18.34 13.42 20.53
CA SER A 412 19.72 13.59 21.03
C SER A 412 20.06 15.00 21.51
N GLY A 413 19.29 16.01 21.12
CA GLY A 413 19.63 17.42 21.33
C GLY A 413 20.70 17.96 20.37
N GLU A 414 21.11 17.18 19.35
CA GLU A 414 22.25 17.52 18.48
C GLU A 414 21.85 17.98 17.06
N LEU A 415 20.70 18.66 16.92
CA LEU A 415 20.27 19.21 15.64
C LEU A 415 21.29 20.23 15.09
N ASN A 416 21.57 20.17 13.77
CA ASN A 416 22.47 21.12 13.14
C ASN A 416 21.73 22.35 12.60
N ALA A 417 21.66 23.41 13.39
CA ALA A 417 20.96 24.64 13.06
C ALA A 417 21.46 25.35 11.79
N ASN A 418 22.67 25.04 11.31
CA ASN A 418 23.22 25.61 10.08
C ASN A 418 22.76 24.90 8.82
N GLU A 419 22.00 23.81 8.97
CA GLU A 419 21.48 23.00 7.87
C GLU A 419 19.96 23.02 7.77
N ILE A 420 19.26 23.41 8.84
CA ILE A 420 17.79 23.30 8.91
C ILE A 420 17.14 24.58 8.39
N ILE A 421 16.21 24.40 7.45
CA ILE A 421 15.38 25.49 6.90
C ILE A 421 14.09 25.66 7.70
N LYS A 422 13.51 26.88 7.66
CA LYS A 422 12.26 27.21 8.37
C LYS A 422 11.11 26.27 8.01
N LEU A 423 11.01 25.84 6.75
CA LEU A 423 10.01 24.86 6.30
C LEU A 423 9.96 23.58 7.15
N ASN A 424 11.08 23.17 7.74
CA ASN A 424 11.21 21.93 8.50
C ASN A 424 10.97 22.11 10.01
N THR A 425 10.59 23.30 10.46
CA THR A 425 10.40 23.63 11.88
C THR A 425 8.92 23.85 12.23
N HIS A 426 8.59 23.78 13.51
CA HIS A 426 7.22 23.97 14.03
C HIS A 426 6.17 23.06 13.39
N ARG A 427 6.57 21.85 13.03
CA ARG A 427 5.72 20.85 12.38
C ARG A 427 5.06 19.91 13.38
N GLU A 428 4.03 19.20 12.92
CA GLU A 428 3.34 18.19 13.70
C GLU A 428 4.18 16.93 14.01
N PRO A 429 3.80 16.11 15.01
CA PRO A 429 4.59 14.93 15.38
C PRO A 429 4.80 13.92 14.26
N ARG A 430 3.82 13.70 13.34
CA ARG A 430 3.96 12.78 12.20
C ARG A 430 5.05 13.22 11.23
N PHE A 431 5.28 14.53 11.06
CA PHE A 431 6.38 15.04 10.26
C PHE A 431 7.72 14.54 10.78
N TYR A 432 8.03 14.76 12.07
CA TYR A 432 9.28 14.29 12.67
C TYR A 432 9.37 12.79 12.82
N ALA A 433 8.22 12.11 12.89
CA ALA A 433 8.17 10.65 12.94
C ALA A 433 8.57 9.99 11.61
N TRP A 434 8.20 10.61 10.47
CA TRP A 434 8.25 9.96 9.17
C TRP A 434 9.16 10.62 8.14
N MET A 435 9.47 11.91 8.32
CA MET A 435 10.33 12.69 7.42
C MET A 435 11.70 12.94 8.06
N ALA A 436 12.75 12.89 7.25
CA ALA A 436 14.09 13.25 7.65
C ALA A 436 14.70 14.21 6.63
N PHE A 437 15.49 15.17 7.11
CA PHE A 437 16.01 16.31 6.33
C PHE A 437 17.42 16.69 6.78
N SER A 438 18.12 17.51 6.00
CA SER A 438 19.48 17.97 6.34
C SER A 438 19.52 18.67 7.68
N GLY A 439 20.48 18.31 8.54
CA GLY A 439 20.63 18.83 9.89
C GLY A 439 19.74 18.19 10.94
N GLY A 440 18.73 17.39 10.53
CA GLY A 440 17.82 16.64 11.39
C GLY A 440 18.31 15.24 11.71
N GLU A 441 17.64 14.61 12.67
CA GLU A 441 17.92 13.24 13.13
C GLU A 441 17.32 12.18 12.19
N TYR A 442 18.06 11.09 11.99
CA TYR A 442 17.56 9.88 11.36
C TYR A 442 17.75 8.66 12.25
N GLY A 443 16.69 7.85 12.37
CA GLY A 443 16.67 6.73 13.31
C GLY A 443 16.56 7.21 14.76
N THR A 444 16.84 6.31 15.70
CA THR A 444 16.82 6.60 17.15
C THR A 444 18.04 6.02 17.83
N LYS A 445 18.37 4.76 17.52
CA LYS A 445 19.46 4.00 18.16
C LYS A 445 20.46 3.47 17.13
N LEU A 446 20.56 4.12 15.96
CA LEU A 446 21.28 3.59 14.82
C LEU A 446 22.73 3.25 15.13
N VAL A 447 23.45 4.13 15.83
CA VAL A 447 24.85 3.92 16.18
C VAL A 447 25.07 4.33 17.63
N LYS A 448 25.64 3.44 18.46
CA LYS A 448 25.96 3.73 19.88
C LYS A 448 24.75 4.27 20.67
N ASN A 449 23.57 3.75 20.38
CA ASN A 449 22.27 4.19 20.94
C ASN A 449 21.91 5.65 20.65
N ALA A 450 22.39 6.21 19.55
CA ALA A 450 22.07 7.56 19.10
C ALA A 450 21.56 7.55 17.64
N PRO A 451 20.75 8.56 17.24
CA PRO A 451 20.44 8.82 15.82
C PRO A 451 21.70 9.29 15.09
N ILE A 452 21.63 9.33 13.77
CA ILE A 452 22.60 10.08 12.96
C ILE A 452 22.02 11.44 12.57
N ILE A 453 22.87 12.45 12.50
CA ILE A 453 22.49 13.77 11.96
C ILE A 453 22.77 13.75 10.46
N LEU A 454 21.73 13.97 9.65
CA LEU A 454 21.85 13.92 8.20
C LEU A 454 22.63 15.12 7.66
N LYS A 455 23.50 14.87 6.67
CA LYS A 455 24.37 15.85 6.01
C LYS A 455 24.15 15.82 4.50
N MET A 456 22.97 16.32 4.07
CA MET A 456 22.52 16.19 2.68
C MET A 456 23.33 17.06 1.68
N ARG A 457 24.12 18.02 2.16
CA ARG A 457 25.04 18.81 1.33
C ARG A 457 26.45 18.24 1.28
N ASP A 458 26.82 17.36 2.19
CA ASP A 458 28.14 16.74 2.24
C ASP A 458 28.20 15.55 1.28
N SER A 459 28.94 15.72 0.18
CA SER A 459 29.10 14.70 -0.87
C SER A 459 29.86 13.45 -0.39
N GLU A 460 30.55 13.51 0.75
CA GLU A 460 31.20 12.37 1.39
C GLU A 460 30.27 11.67 2.42
N ALA A 461 29.09 12.21 2.69
CA ALA A 461 28.06 11.66 3.56
C ALA A 461 26.78 11.31 2.75
N GLN A 462 25.64 11.96 3.02
CA GLN A 462 24.36 11.69 2.34
C GLN A 462 24.14 12.55 1.09
N GLY A 463 25.01 13.53 0.82
CA GLY A 463 24.92 14.40 -0.34
C GLY A 463 25.11 13.69 -1.67
N TYR A 464 24.67 14.32 -2.74
CA TYR A 464 24.83 13.81 -4.09
C TYR A 464 26.31 13.71 -4.49
N ASN A 465 26.72 12.54 -4.94
CA ASN A 465 28.05 12.30 -5.50
C ASN A 465 27.97 11.16 -6.55
N PRO A 466 27.91 11.48 -7.84
CA PRO A 466 27.80 10.49 -8.90
C PRO A 466 29.00 9.56 -9.01
N SER A 467 30.19 9.97 -8.50
CA SER A 467 31.37 9.13 -8.44
C SER A 467 31.23 8.00 -7.41
N ILE A 468 30.34 8.16 -6.41
CA ILE A 468 30.06 7.13 -5.41
C ILE A 468 28.90 6.27 -5.83
N SER A 469 27.81 6.87 -6.30
CA SER A 469 26.69 6.16 -6.93
C SER A 469 25.97 7.09 -7.89
N SER A 470 25.75 6.59 -9.08
CA SER A 470 24.93 7.27 -10.10
C SER A 470 23.44 6.95 -9.96
N ARG A 471 23.06 5.96 -9.12
CA ARG A 471 21.68 5.47 -8.97
C ARG A 471 21.12 5.70 -7.58
N ASP A 472 21.80 5.16 -6.55
CA ASP A 472 21.27 5.09 -5.18
C ASP A 472 21.67 6.35 -4.41
N TYR A 473 20.83 7.38 -4.45
CA TYR A 473 20.97 8.64 -3.72
C TYR A 473 19.60 9.30 -3.51
N CYS A 474 19.52 10.18 -2.53
CA CYS A 474 18.34 10.99 -2.30
C CYS A 474 18.13 11.97 -3.45
N ARG A 475 16.89 12.08 -3.94
CA ARG A 475 16.59 12.98 -5.07
C ARG A 475 16.02 14.32 -4.66
N THR A 476 15.40 14.39 -3.48
CA THR A 476 14.61 15.55 -3.07
C THR A 476 15.21 16.37 -1.92
N GLY A 477 16.28 15.86 -1.29
CA GLY A 477 16.79 16.42 -0.05
C GLY A 477 16.06 15.96 1.22
N PHE A 478 15.09 15.05 1.08
CA PHE A 478 14.35 14.44 2.18
C PHE A 478 14.39 12.92 2.11
N LEU A 479 14.39 12.24 3.26
CA LEU A 479 14.30 10.79 3.37
C LEU A 479 13.07 10.37 4.16
N CYS A 480 12.52 9.20 3.81
CA CYS A 480 11.40 8.59 4.53
C CYS A 480 11.91 7.73 5.71
N GLN A 481 11.32 7.90 6.90
CA GLN A 481 11.57 7.07 8.07
C GLN A 481 10.37 6.17 8.45
N LYS A 482 9.21 6.34 7.83
CA LYS A 482 7.96 5.67 8.26
C LYS A 482 8.10 4.16 8.34
N TRP A 483 8.89 3.57 7.45
CA TRP A 483 9.10 2.12 7.36
C TRP A 483 10.47 1.67 7.88
N VAL A 484 11.01 2.43 8.85
CA VAL A 484 12.25 2.09 9.55
C VAL A 484 11.96 2.01 11.05
N HIS A 485 12.04 0.80 11.60
CA HIS A 485 11.72 0.54 13.01
C HIS A 485 12.61 1.38 13.93
N PRO A 486 12.06 2.10 14.93
CA PRO A 486 12.85 2.93 15.85
C PRO A 486 13.93 2.16 16.61
N GLY A 487 13.73 0.86 16.82
CA GLY A 487 14.69 -0.01 17.47
C GLY A 487 15.84 -0.52 16.60
N LEU A 488 15.92 -0.09 15.30
CA LEU A 488 17.05 -0.47 14.45
C LEU A 488 18.37 0.07 15.04
N ALA A 489 19.33 -0.83 15.22
CA ALA A 489 20.64 -0.52 15.76
C ALA A 489 21.72 -1.28 14.99
N TYR A 490 22.85 -0.63 14.78
CA TYR A 490 24.06 -1.22 14.20
C TYR A 490 25.16 -1.27 15.24
N SER A 491 25.95 -2.33 15.20
CA SER A 491 27.25 -2.39 15.88
C SER A 491 28.32 -1.64 15.09
N GLU A 492 29.48 -1.38 15.71
CA GLU A 492 30.59 -0.68 15.04
C GLU A 492 31.17 -1.43 13.83
N ASN A 493 30.93 -2.74 13.74
CA ASN A 493 31.33 -3.56 12.57
C ASN A 493 30.23 -3.63 11.51
N GLY A 494 29.09 -2.98 11.68
CA GLY A 494 27.98 -2.98 10.74
C GLY A 494 26.96 -4.09 10.92
N SER A 495 27.12 -5.01 11.88
CA SER A 495 26.07 -5.99 12.21
C SER A 495 24.86 -5.27 12.79
N ASP A 496 23.67 -5.65 12.37
CA ASP A 496 22.40 -5.03 12.81
C ASP A 496 21.46 -6.04 13.46
N ASN A 497 20.42 -5.52 14.08
CA ASN A 497 19.34 -6.32 14.70
C ASN A 497 18.10 -6.44 13.80
N ASN A 498 18.18 -6.12 12.51
CA ASN A 498 17.05 -6.10 11.57
C ASN A 498 16.27 -7.42 11.57
N GLY A 499 16.96 -8.56 11.56
CA GLY A 499 16.32 -9.88 11.53
C GLY A 499 15.39 -10.18 12.73
N SER A 500 15.52 -9.43 13.84
CA SER A 500 14.64 -9.53 15.01
C SER A 500 13.48 -8.52 15.01
N LEU A 501 13.48 -7.55 14.09
CA LEU A 501 12.51 -6.48 14.03
C LEU A 501 11.42 -6.81 13.00
N THR A 502 10.33 -7.38 13.48
CA THR A 502 9.16 -7.71 12.66
C THR A 502 7.90 -7.04 13.17
N ALA A 503 6.99 -6.73 12.26
CA ALA A 503 5.67 -6.19 12.56
C ALA A 503 4.67 -6.63 11.49
N PRO A 504 3.35 -6.58 11.76
CA PRO A 504 2.37 -6.81 10.72
C PRO A 504 2.42 -5.70 9.65
N ARG A 505 2.23 -6.08 8.39
CA ARG A 505 1.98 -5.13 7.28
C ARG A 505 0.48 -4.92 7.14
N PRO A 506 -0.04 -3.72 7.38
CA PRO A 506 -1.48 -3.48 7.36
C PRO A 506 -2.04 -3.55 5.94
N ILE A 507 -3.16 -4.22 5.79
CA ILE A 507 -4.07 -4.13 4.63
C ILE A 507 -5.14 -3.08 4.93
N ILE A 508 -5.66 -3.09 6.17
CA ILE A 508 -6.58 -2.08 6.69
C ILE A 508 -6.36 -1.91 8.20
N ARG A 509 -6.52 -0.69 8.70
CA ARG A 509 -6.29 -0.32 10.09
C ARG A 509 -7.32 0.65 10.63
N MET A 510 -7.38 0.82 11.95
CA MET A 510 -8.40 1.61 12.63
C MET A 510 -8.50 3.05 12.14
N ALA A 511 -7.38 3.72 11.89
CA ALA A 511 -7.41 5.08 11.36
C ALA A 511 -8.17 5.18 10.02
N GLU A 512 -8.13 4.13 9.18
CA GLU A 512 -8.88 4.12 7.94
C GLU A 512 -10.39 3.99 8.18
N LEU A 513 -10.83 3.22 9.18
CA LEU A 513 -12.25 3.13 9.52
C LEU A 513 -12.79 4.50 9.94
N TYR A 514 -12.04 5.24 10.76
CA TYR A 514 -12.40 6.60 11.16
C TYR A 514 -12.44 7.57 9.97
N LEU A 515 -11.41 7.57 9.12
CA LEU A 515 -11.31 8.51 8.01
C LEU A 515 -12.22 8.16 6.83
N ASN A 516 -12.54 6.88 6.62
CA ASN A 516 -13.58 6.47 5.67
C ASN A 516 -14.96 6.99 6.10
N LEU A 517 -15.29 6.87 7.39
CA LEU A 517 -16.54 7.40 7.95
C LEU A 517 -16.58 8.93 7.88
N SER A 518 -15.45 9.61 8.21
CA SER A 518 -15.34 11.06 8.08
C SER A 518 -15.61 11.54 6.65
N GLU A 519 -15.08 10.82 5.65
CA GLU A 519 -15.30 11.17 4.25
C GLU A 519 -16.77 11.04 3.83
N CYS A 520 -17.45 10.01 4.31
CA CYS A 520 -18.89 9.86 4.08
C CYS A 520 -19.68 11.01 4.72
N TYR A 521 -19.38 11.39 5.95
CA TYR A 521 -20.02 12.52 6.62
C TYR A 521 -19.76 13.86 5.90
N ALA A 522 -18.52 14.07 5.43
CA ALA A 522 -18.19 15.25 4.63
C ALA A 522 -19.02 15.31 3.34
N ALA A 523 -19.13 14.19 2.61
CA ALA A 523 -19.92 14.12 1.38
C ALA A 523 -21.42 14.35 1.60
N LEU A 524 -21.96 13.93 2.75
CA LEU A 524 -23.36 14.12 3.12
C LEU A 524 -23.63 15.47 3.81
N GLY A 525 -22.59 16.18 4.27
CA GLY A 525 -22.71 17.47 4.96
C GLY A 525 -23.10 17.35 6.45
N GLU A 526 -22.73 16.25 7.08
CA GLU A 526 -23.00 15.93 8.47
C GLU A 526 -21.87 16.42 9.40
N GLU A 527 -21.83 17.72 9.70
CA GLU A 527 -20.70 18.40 10.36
C GLU A 527 -20.33 17.81 11.73
N ASP A 528 -21.29 17.70 12.67
CA ASP A 528 -21.00 17.19 14.02
C ASP A 528 -20.46 15.75 13.98
N ASN A 529 -21.02 14.91 13.11
CA ASN A 529 -20.59 13.55 12.90
C ASN A 529 -19.19 13.51 12.26
N PHE A 530 -18.92 14.40 11.30
CA PHE A 530 -17.61 14.55 10.68
C PHE A 530 -16.53 14.88 11.71
N LEU A 531 -16.77 15.90 12.55
CA LEU A 531 -15.84 16.28 13.61
C LEU A 531 -15.61 15.14 14.62
N GLY A 532 -16.66 14.40 14.96
CA GLY A 532 -16.60 13.23 15.83
C GLY A 532 -15.75 12.09 15.26
N ALA A 533 -15.72 11.93 13.94
CA ALA A 533 -14.98 10.87 13.27
C ALA A 533 -13.52 11.25 12.92
N ILE A 534 -13.23 12.49 12.50
CA ILE A 534 -11.87 12.90 12.14
C ILE A 534 -10.97 13.17 13.35
N ASN A 535 -11.52 13.76 14.41
CA ASN A 535 -10.76 14.22 15.56
C ASN A 535 -10.03 13.13 16.37
N PRO A 536 -10.55 11.90 16.53
CA PRO A 536 -9.78 10.83 17.16
C PRO A 536 -8.43 10.56 16.49
N VAL A 537 -8.36 10.60 15.16
CA VAL A 537 -7.09 10.41 14.43
C VAL A 537 -6.14 11.58 14.68
N ARG A 538 -6.63 12.81 14.65
CA ARG A 538 -5.85 14.02 14.89
C ARG A 538 -5.29 14.08 16.32
N THR A 539 -6.13 13.86 17.31
CA THR A 539 -5.69 13.92 18.72
C THR A 539 -4.73 12.77 19.07
N ARG A 540 -4.93 11.57 18.49
CA ARG A 540 -3.97 10.47 18.60
C ARG A 540 -2.59 10.86 18.07
N ALA A 541 -2.54 11.63 16.97
CA ALA A 541 -1.30 12.12 16.38
C ALA A 541 -0.67 13.29 17.18
N GLY A 542 -1.34 13.82 18.21
CA GLY A 542 -0.82 14.91 19.05
C GLY A 542 -1.09 16.30 18.50
N ILE A 543 -2.07 16.48 17.63
CA ILE A 543 -2.49 17.77 17.09
C ILE A 543 -3.91 18.15 17.54
N ASN A 544 -4.23 19.42 17.44
CA ASN A 544 -5.54 19.92 17.88
C ASN A 544 -6.70 19.29 17.11
N ALA A 545 -7.78 19.03 17.85
CA ALA A 545 -9.08 18.71 17.25
C ALA A 545 -9.59 19.87 16.41
N LEU A 546 -10.21 19.57 15.28
CA LEU A 546 -10.97 20.54 14.49
C LEU A 546 -12.24 20.97 15.26
N LYS A 547 -12.63 22.21 15.05
CA LYS A 547 -13.83 22.83 15.60
C LYS A 547 -14.80 23.21 14.48
N ALA A 548 -16.04 23.50 14.80
CA ALA A 548 -17.01 24.02 13.84
C ALA A 548 -16.52 25.28 13.11
N SER A 549 -15.70 26.11 13.78
CA SER A 549 -15.07 27.27 13.15
C SER A 549 -14.05 26.94 12.04
N ASP A 550 -13.60 25.71 11.94
CA ASP A 550 -12.62 25.25 10.93
C ASP A 550 -13.30 24.68 9.67
N VAL A 551 -14.63 24.53 9.69
CA VAL A 551 -15.45 23.94 8.62
C VAL A 551 -16.59 24.85 8.15
N THR A 552 -16.34 26.15 8.12
CA THR A 552 -17.35 27.20 7.87
C THR A 552 -18.00 27.15 6.48
N LYS A 553 -17.32 26.55 5.48
CA LYS A 553 -17.86 26.33 4.14
C LYS A 553 -18.54 24.96 4.00
N GLY A 554 -18.87 24.31 5.11
CA GLY A 554 -19.60 23.06 5.11
C GLY A 554 -18.85 21.93 4.38
N LYS A 555 -19.51 21.31 3.38
CA LYS A 555 -18.97 20.17 2.62
C LYS A 555 -17.59 20.43 2.02
N ASP A 556 -17.30 21.63 1.53
CA ASP A 556 -16.03 21.95 0.87
C ASP A 556 -14.88 21.91 1.88
N ASP A 557 -15.00 22.58 3.01
CA ASP A 557 -13.97 22.56 4.06
C ASP A 557 -13.79 21.14 4.63
N MET A 558 -14.89 20.45 4.96
CA MET A 558 -14.83 19.06 5.46
C MET A 558 -14.12 18.12 4.47
N THR A 559 -14.40 18.27 3.17
CA THR A 559 -13.78 17.48 2.12
C THR A 559 -12.28 17.74 2.05
N GLU A 560 -11.83 18.99 2.10
CA GLU A 560 -10.41 19.33 2.06
C GLU A 560 -9.69 18.86 3.33
N TRP A 561 -10.32 19.00 4.52
CA TRP A 561 -9.74 18.49 5.77
C TRP A 561 -9.55 16.98 5.75
N VAL A 562 -10.56 16.19 5.35
CA VAL A 562 -10.44 14.73 5.34
C VAL A 562 -9.44 14.26 4.28
N ARG A 563 -9.37 14.90 3.12
CA ARG A 563 -8.39 14.56 2.07
C ARG A 563 -6.96 14.80 2.54
N ARG A 564 -6.69 15.94 3.21
CA ARG A 564 -5.38 16.25 3.77
C ARG A 564 -5.04 15.31 4.93
N GLU A 565 -5.98 15.05 5.84
CA GLU A 565 -5.78 14.12 6.94
C GLU A 565 -5.46 12.70 6.44
N ARG A 566 -6.19 12.23 5.43
CA ARG A 566 -5.92 10.94 4.76
C ARG A 566 -4.54 10.90 4.12
N PHE A 567 -4.14 11.97 3.43
CA PHE A 567 -2.80 12.05 2.84
C PHE A 567 -1.71 11.89 3.90
N ILE A 568 -1.78 12.67 4.97
CA ILE A 568 -0.76 12.67 6.02
C ILE A 568 -0.75 11.32 6.75
N GLU A 569 -1.92 10.87 7.21
CA GLU A 569 -2.04 9.65 8.02
C GLU A 569 -1.58 8.41 7.24
N PHE A 570 -1.93 8.31 5.96
CA PHE A 570 -1.61 7.14 5.12
C PHE A 570 -0.40 7.33 4.21
N TYR A 571 0.42 8.36 4.44
CA TYR A 571 1.64 8.58 3.68
C TYR A 571 2.46 7.28 3.54
N GLY A 572 2.77 6.90 2.30
CA GLY A 572 3.57 5.70 1.99
C GLY A 572 2.86 4.36 2.27
N GLU A 573 1.53 4.31 2.42
CA GLU A 573 0.76 3.08 2.62
C GLU A 573 0.01 2.61 1.36
N GLY A 574 0.25 3.22 0.20
CA GLY A 574 -0.37 2.85 -1.08
C GLY A 574 -1.84 3.24 -1.22
N ILE A 575 -2.37 4.06 -0.30
CA ILE A 575 -3.77 4.55 -0.34
C ILE A 575 -3.89 5.74 -1.28
N ARG A 576 -2.89 6.63 -1.32
CA ARG A 576 -2.87 7.84 -2.14
C ARG A 576 -3.14 7.58 -3.61
N PHE A 577 -2.57 6.49 -4.17
CA PHE A 577 -2.78 6.09 -5.56
C PHE A 577 -4.26 5.96 -5.92
N TYR A 578 -5.04 5.34 -5.03
CA TYR A 578 -6.47 5.14 -5.23
C TYR A 578 -7.27 6.38 -4.87
N ASP A 579 -6.91 7.09 -3.80
CA ASP A 579 -7.62 8.28 -3.33
C ASP A 579 -7.63 9.38 -4.39
N MET A 580 -6.48 9.74 -4.99
CA MET A 580 -6.43 10.77 -6.02
C MET A 580 -7.23 10.41 -7.28
N ARG A 581 -7.33 9.11 -7.61
CA ARG A 581 -8.09 8.60 -8.75
C ARG A 581 -9.60 8.61 -8.47
N ARG A 582 -10.02 8.02 -7.37
CA ARG A 582 -11.45 7.95 -7.02
C ARG A 582 -12.07 9.33 -6.73
N TRP A 583 -11.26 10.32 -6.33
CA TRP A 583 -11.68 11.71 -6.19
C TRP A 583 -11.65 12.51 -7.50
N LEU A 584 -11.14 11.94 -8.60
CA LEU A 584 -10.89 12.62 -9.88
C LEU A 584 -9.97 13.86 -9.74
N LYS A 585 -8.95 13.76 -8.87
CA LYS A 585 -7.99 14.83 -8.57
C LYS A 585 -6.62 14.62 -9.21
N GLY A 586 -6.46 13.62 -10.07
CA GLY A 586 -5.17 13.28 -10.68
C GLY A 586 -4.49 14.44 -11.38
N LYS A 587 -5.22 15.18 -12.21
CA LYS A 587 -4.70 16.36 -12.92
C LYS A 587 -4.28 17.50 -11.98
N GLU A 588 -5.06 17.75 -10.94
CA GLU A 588 -4.78 18.82 -9.95
C GLU A 588 -3.52 18.50 -9.15
N ILE A 589 -3.32 17.22 -8.81
CA ILE A 589 -2.24 16.73 -7.96
C ILE A 589 -0.96 16.55 -8.77
N MET A 590 -1.01 15.81 -9.89
CA MET A 590 0.17 15.42 -10.67
C MET A 590 0.52 16.36 -11.82
N GLY A 591 -0.43 17.19 -12.26
CA GLY A 591 -0.25 18.05 -13.44
C GLY A 591 0.74 19.21 -13.26
N LYS A 592 1.32 19.39 -12.07
CA LYS A 592 2.26 20.47 -11.74
C LYS A 592 3.73 20.05 -11.74
N GLY A 593 4.01 18.79 -12.00
CA GLY A 593 5.32 18.20 -11.81
C GLY A 593 5.58 17.79 -10.34
N LEU A 594 6.74 17.22 -10.08
CA LEU A 594 7.19 16.84 -8.74
C LEU A 594 8.47 17.60 -8.38
N HIS A 595 8.50 18.16 -7.18
CA HIS A 595 9.58 19.05 -6.74
C HIS A 595 10.37 18.47 -5.56
N GLY A 596 11.60 18.90 -5.45
CA GLY A 596 12.51 18.67 -4.33
C GLY A 596 13.37 19.89 -4.08
N LEU A 597 14.25 19.81 -3.09
CA LEU A 597 15.37 20.72 -2.98
C LEU A 597 16.40 20.40 -4.08
N ASN A 598 17.26 21.34 -4.42
CA ASN A 598 18.26 21.19 -5.49
C ASN A 598 19.40 20.23 -5.09
N MET A 599 19.03 18.96 -4.89
CA MET A 599 19.92 17.89 -4.40
C MET A 599 20.99 17.51 -5.41
N VAL A 600 20.64 17.45 -6.70
CA VAL A 600 21.50 16.90 -7.76
C VAL A 600 22.15 17.98 -8.62
N GLY A 601 21.83 19.25 -8.41
CA GLY A 601 22.40 20.34 -9.22
C GLY A 601 23.90 20.57 -8.98
N TYR A 602 24.43 20.14 -7.84
CA TYR A 602 25.81 20.37 -7.45
C TYR A 602 26.36 19.21 -6.62
N VAL A 603 27.66 18.98 -6.70
CA VAL A 603 28.40 18.15 -5.74
C VAL A 603 28.95 19.06 -4.64
N GLY A 604 28.54 18.85 -3.38
CA GLY A 604 28.89 19.71 -2.26
C GLY A 604 28.34 21.15 -2.34
N PRO A 605 27.02 21.33 -2.50
CA PRO A 605 26.42 22.65 -2.70
C PRO A 605 26.54 23.55 -1.47
N THR A 606 26.58 24.88 -1.68
CA THR A 606 26.34 25.85 -0.60
C THR A 606 24.92 25.71 -0.05
N PHE A 607 24.65 26.29 1.13
CA PHE A 607 23.31 26.28 1.73
C PHE A 607 22.25 26.82 0.77
N THR A 608 22.49 27.99 0.17
CA THR A 608 21.54 28.63 -0.76
C THR A 608 21.36 27.84 -2.07
N GLN A 609 22.43 27.21 -2.58
CA GLN A 609 22.32 26.38 -3.79
C GLN A 609 21.48 25.11 -3.56
N PHE A 610 21.59 24.53 -2.37
CA PHE A 610 20.85 23.32 -2.02
C PHE A 610 19.38 23.60 -1.71
N ASN A 611 19.12 24.64 -0.90
CA ASN A 611 17.77 24.94 -0.40
C ASN A 611 16.96 25.80 -1.39
N GLN A 612 16.86 25.32 -2.63
CA GLN A 612 16.02 25.89 -3.69
C GLN A 612 15.05 24.84 -4.17
N GLU A 613 13.79 25.22 -4.29
CA GLU A 613 12.78 24.36 -4.90
C GLU A 613 13.11 24.19 -6.40
N THR A 614 13.23 22.93 -6.81
CA THR A 614 13.48 22.58 -8.21
C THR A 614 12.58 21.42 -8.64
N VAL A 615 12.21 21.42 -9.93
CA VAL A 615 11.65 20.23 -10.57
C VAL A 615 12.76 19.20 -10.67
N MET A 616 12.50 17.97 -10.25
CA MET A 616 13.50 16.92 -10.32
C MET A 616 13.83 16.55 -11.76
N PRO A 617 15.14 16.48 -12.13
CA PRO A 617 15.56 16.30 -13.53
C PRO A 617 14.91 15.08 -14.21
N GLU A 618 14.84 13.94 -13.52
CA GLU A 618 14.23 12.72 -14.08
C GLU A 618 12.70 12.77 -14.12
N TYR A 619 12.07 13.77 -13.48
CA TYR A 619 10.62 13.92 -13.35
C TYR A 619 10.12 15.24 -13.95
N THR A 620 10.85 15.84 -14.88
CA THR A 620 10.44 17.07 -15.59
C THR A 620 9.23 16.84 -16.50
N GLU A 621 9.06 15.62 -16.98
CA GLU A 621 7.97 15.19 -17.88
C GLU A 621 6.73 14.70 -17.11
N VAL A 622 6.67 14.90 -15.78
CA VAL A 622 5.49 14.52 -15.01
C VAL A 622 4.28 15.26 -15.53
N SER A 623 3.29 14.50 -15.96
CA SER A 623 2.06 15.02 -16.55
C SER A 623 0.89 14.09 -16.26
N TRP A 624 -0.32 14.60 -16.41
CA TRP A 624 -1.53 13.82 -16.21
C TRP A 624 -2.37 13.77 -17.47
N ASP A 625 -2.71 12.58 -17.89
CA ASP A 625 -3.76 12.30 -18.86
C ASP A 625 -4.89 11.54 -18.15
N ASP A 626 -6.14 11.86 -18.46
CA ASP A 626 -7.31 11.30 -17.78
C ASP A 626 -7.47 9.77 -18.00
N ARG A 627 -6.78 9.16 -18.99
CA ARG A 627 -6.69 7.70 -19.09
C ARG A 627 -6.02 7.08 -17.85
N LEU A 628 -5.13 7.82 -17.16
CA LEU A 628 -4.44 7.38 -15.94
C LEU A 628 -5.36 7.21 -14.71
N TYR A 629 -6.64 7.58 -14.79
CA TYR A 629 -7.62 7.19 -13.78
C TYR A 629 -7.81 5.68 -13.70
N LEU A 630 -7.43 4.94 -14.77
CA LEU A 630 -7.46 3.49 -14.85
C LEU A 630 -6.09 2.96 -15.27
N MET A 631 -5.79 1.73 -14.87
CA MET A 631 -4.63 1.02 -15.41
C MET A 631 -5.05 0.20 -16.63
N PRO A 632 -4.21 0.14 -17.68
CA PRO A 632 -4.49 -0.71 -18.84
C PRO A 632 -4.37 -2.18 -18.47
N LEU A 633 -5.12 -3.01 -19.17
CA LEU A 633 -4.80 -4.43 -19.24
C LEU A 633 -3.49 -4.58 -20.03
N TYR A 634 -2.67 -5.54 -19.61
CA TYR A 634 -1.56 -5.97 -20.44
C TYR A 634 -2.12 -6.55 -21.75
N TYR A 635 -1.50 -6.21 -22.89
CA TYR A 635 -2.08 -6.55 -24.19
C TYR A 635 -2.34 -8.04 -24.35
N GLU A 636 -1.44 -8.91 -23.87
CA GLU A 636 -1.63 -10.38 -23.92
C GLU A 636 -2.85 -10.85 -23.13
N GLU A 637 -3.30 -10.14 -22.11
CA GLU A 637 -4.53 -10.48 -21.38
C GLU A 637 -5.77 -9.98 -22.14
N ALA A 638 -5.70 -8.80 -22.73
CA ALA A 638 -6.80 -8.27 -23.54
C ALA A 638 -7.05 -9.09 -24.81
N ASP A 639 -5.98 -9.58 -25.44
CA ASP A 639 -6.05 -10.35 -26.70
C ASP A 639 -6.58 -11.79 -26.51
N LYS A 640 -6.75 -12.26 -25.28
CA LYS A 640 -7.27 -13.61 -25.00
C LYS A 640 -8.77 -13.77 -25.29
N SER A 641 -9.53 -12.68 -25.28
CA SER A 641 -10.98 -12.70 -25.48
C SER A 641 -11.49 -11.39 -26.09
N GLU A 642 -12.31 -11.48 -27.12
CA GLU A 642 -13.00 -10.32 -27.69
C GLU A 642 -14.07 -9.73 -26.75
N ASN A 643 -14.44 -10.45 -25.68
CA ASN A 643 -15.30 -9.94 -24.63
C ASN A 643 -14.56 -9.03 -23.64
N LEU A 644 -13.22 -9.06 -23.64
CA LEU A 644 -12.40 -8.32 -22.69
C LEU A 644 -11.81 -7.06 -23.33
N ILE A 645 -12.56 -5.98 -23.31
CA ILE A 645 -12.14 -4.70 -23.86
C ILE A 645 -11.08 -4.00 -22.98
N GLN A 646 -10.21 -3.21 -23.63
CA GLN A 646 -9.19 -2.40 -22.98
C GLN A 646 -9.81 -1.25 -22.16
N ALA A 647 -9.04 -0.70 -21.21
CA ALA A 647 -9.37 0.56 -20.57
C ALA A 647 -9.32 1.71 -21.60
N PRO A 648 -10.19 2.74 -21.47
CA PRO A 648 -10.28 3.80 -22.48
C PRO A 648 -9.00 4.63 -22.53
N GLY A 649 -8.58 4.99 -23.73
CA GLY A 649 -7.38 5.79 -23.99
C GLY A 649 -6.07 5.01 -24.11
N TYR A 650 -6.13 3.64 -24.05
CA TYR A 650 -4.98 2.75 -24.21
C TYR A 650 -5.05 1.89 -25.46
#